data_e1e24d74ad34f76dcc170ada9c7a2682
#
_entry.id   e1e24d74ad34f76dcc170ada9c7a2682
#
_cell.length_a   1.000
_cell.length_b   1.000
_cell.length_c   1.000
_cell.angle_alpha   90.00
_cell.angle_beta   90.00
_cell.angle_gamma   90.00
#
_symmetry.space_group_name_H-M   'P 1'
#
loop_
_entity.id
_entity.type
_entity.pdbx_description
1 polymer ?
#
loop_
_entity_poly.entity_id
_entity_poly.type
_entity_poly.pdbx_seq_one_letter_code
_entity_poly.pdbx_strand_id
1 'polypeptide(L)'
;MNKQLRFQTLSISILTAMSISAYAKDTSEDATKLKTIVVTASSQAVDVKEAPASISVITSEDIEKQPVGSLGELLSKVPGVTGGISPSKEGSKIKLRGLPDNYTLILVDGKRIGSSRDVSYRPDLGRQDLNWITPDMIERIEVVRGPMSSLYGSDAMGGVINIITKKIPNAWGGNVTLNYTQPTTSSDLGTSLQTGVMAAGPLTDTLGLRLTAGMTEREADKKYSAGNGTTGSQDQNYNAMLHYQPTDKQSFSFEAGHSIQKNEKGSQINPKTGAEQETSWGAKKLEHNSYSVSHDGEWAIGKSKLSAYYNDYDSSVLGSKTKSNEMIVEGSLTMPLEAMFKQVLTVGGQWKKQELTNTDTIGTLPGGSWDGKSYTDPKVDNKNWALFLEDNISLLDNLTLTVGNRLDHDDKYGDHHSPRGYLVYSPMDDLVIKGGIAKGFRAPTVKESSPGGATESGGNGCNGLRGKIWYDSKQKPDTYTGGSCFMTGNPNLKPEESTNYEIGVNYTGFGTDLGLTFFHTDFKNKITYSPLGHEGGIWFTRNENIQNAVTRGLEMVVNFPVLDNLKWNNNATYFLKAKNEDTGATLLTTSKLTVNSALNWQPIDPLNVELSAQYLGKQYLTDKSATPTMQKPHTIVNLASNYQVNDKLTVRGGFTNLIDKKLSNGADAYFVERQKVFVGATFKF
;
A
#
# COMPACT_ATOMS: atom_id res chain seq x y z
N MET A 1 18.19 -22.04 -27.82
CA MET A 1 18.64 -21.25 -28.98
C MET A 1 17.47 -20.47 -29.64
N ASN A 2 16.49 -19.95 -28.89
CA ASN A 2 15.33 -19.23 -29.46
C ASN A 2 14.89 -17.97 -28.68
N LYS A 3 15.66 -17.47 -27.72
CA LYS A 3 15.36 -16.22 -27.00
C LYS A 3 15.98 -14.97 -27.64
N GLN A 4 17.08 -15.08 -28.38
CA GLN A 4 17.73 -13.92 -29.04
C GLN A 4 17.00 -13.40 -30.27
N LEU A 5 16.17 -14.20 -30.94
CA LEU A 5 15.46 -13.75 -32.14
C LEU A 5 14.21 -12.87 -31.85
N ARG A 6 13.66 -12.93 -30.65
CA ARG A 6 12.47 -12.10 -30.30
C ARG A 6 12.82 -10.65 -29.99
N PHE A 7 14.04 -10.36 -29.58
CA PHE A 7 14.50 -9.00 -29.28
C PHE A 7 14.79 -8.16 -30.55
N GLN A 8 15.23 -8.78 -31.62
CA GLN A 8 15.58 -8.04 -32.86
C GLN A 8 14.35 -7.60 -33.67
N THR A 9 13.22 -8.27 -33.56
CA THR A 9 11.99 -7.92 -34.28
C THR A 9 11.20 -6.77 -33.64
N LEU A 10 11.32 -6.56 -32.33
CA LEU A 10 10.62 -5.44 -31.65
C LEU A 10 11.39 -4.11 -31.81
N SER A 11 12.71 -4.15 -31.95
CA SER A 11 13.56 -2.95 -32.06
C SER A 11 13.47 -2.27 -33.44
N ILE A 12 13.07 -2.96 -34.49
CA ILE A 12 13.02 -2.43 -35.85
C ILE A 12 11.67 -1.75 -36.15
N SER A 13 10.60 -2.13 -35.48
CA SER A 13 9.25 -1.54 -35.72
C SER A 13 9.05 -0.15 -35.08
N ILE A 14 9.89 0.25 -34.13
CA ILE A 14 9.79 1.54 -33.40
C ILE A 14 10.55 2.65 -34.15
N LEU A 15 11.55 2.33 -34.97
CA LEU A 15 12.36 3.33 -35.67
C LEU A 15 11.72 3.93 -36.93
N THR A 16 10.64 3.33 -37.46
CA THR A 16 10.02 3.77 -38.72
C THR A 16 8.88 4.79 -38.53
N ALA A 17 8.51 5.15 -37.30
CA ALA A 17 7.44 6.12 -37.02
C ALA A 17 7.89 7.57 -36.75
N MET A 18 9.18 7.90 -36.95
CA MET A 18 9.77 9.18 -36.53
C MET A 18 9.92 10.24 -37.61
N SER A 19 9.10 10.27 -38.62
CA SER A 19 9.20 11.35 -39.62
C SER A 19 7.85 11.98 -39.91
N ILE A 20 7.41 12.94 -39.08
CA ILE A 20 6.61 14.11 -39.47
C ILE A 20 6.68 15.14 -38.32
N SER A 21 7.37 16.27 -38.58
CA SER A 21 7.40 17.44 -37.70
C SER A 21 6.51 18.52 -38.24
N ALA A 22 5.67 19.11 -37.41
CA ALA A 22 5.04 20.40 -37.71
C ALA A 22 5.18 21.34 -36.50
N TYR A 23 5.73 22.51 -36.72
CA TYR A 23 5.91 23.59 -35.75
C TYR A 23 4.57 24.27 -35.43
N ALA A 24 4.26 24.42 -34.17
CA ALA A 24 3.35 25.46 -33.70
C ALA A 24 3.90 26.05 -32.39
N LYS A 25 4.00 27.37 -32.36
CA LYS A 25 4.49 28.18 -31.24
C LYS A 25 3.29 28.59 -30.42
N ASP A 26 3.26 28.28 -29.16
CA ASP A 26 2.21 28.76 -28.26
C ASP A 26 2.77 29.55 -27.07
N THR A 27 2.04 30.59 -26.72
CA THR A 27 2.40 31.63 -25.78
C THR A 27 2.09 31.16 -24.34
N SER A 28 3.06 31.36 -23.46
CA SER A 28 2.92 31.04 -22.01
C SER A 28 1.93 31.99 -21.34
N GLU A 29 0.78 31.47 -20.93
CA GLU A 29 -0.04 32.07 -19.89
C GLU A 29 0.49 31.69 -18.49
N ASP A 30 0.47 32.67 -17.57
CA ASP A 30 0.80 32.51 -16.16
C ASP A 30 0.03 31.32 -15.57
N ALA A 31 0.75 30.24 -15.27
CA ALA A 31 0.18 29.08 -14.61
C ALA A 31 -0.15 29.45 -13.16
N THR A 32 -1.35 29.94 -12.90
CA THR A 32 -1.94 30.00 -11.58
C THR A 32 -1.83 28.59 -10.99
N LYS A 33 -1.04 28.41 -9.91
CA LYS A 33 -0.92 27.12 -9.22
C LYS A 33 -2.33 26.64 -8.85
N LEU A 34 -2.86 25.69 -9.60
CA LEU A 34 -4.13 25.06 -9.28
C LEU A 34 -4.02 24.44 -7.90
N LYS A 35 -5.00 24.72 -7.04
CA LYS A 35 -5.09 24.11 -5.71
C LYS A 35 -5.10 22.58 -5.84
N THR A 36 -4.27 21.90 -5.09
CA THR A 36 -4.27 20.42 -5.07
C THR A 36 -5.48 19.95 -4.28
N ILE A 37 -6.49 19.50 -4.98
CA ILE A 37 -7.74 18.98 -4.37
C ILE A 37 -7.56 17.51 -4.03
N VAL A 38 -7.91 17.14 -2.80
CA VAL A 38 -7.91 15.78 -2.28
C VAL A 38 -9.30 15.33 -1.86
N VAL A 39 -9.56 14.04 -1.94
CA VAL A 39 -10.88 13.44 -1.69
C VAL A 39 -10.87 12.32 -0.63
N THR A 40 -9.69 11.99 -0.08
CA THR A 40 -9.53 10.85 0.84
C THR A 40 -9.62 11.25 2.31
N ALA A 41 -9.21 12.47 2.65
CA ALA A 41 -9.15 12.92 4.04
C ALA A 41 -10.48 13.42 4.62
N SER A 42 -11.48 13.65 3.76
CA SER A 42 -12.83 14.10 4.10
C SER A 42 -13.81 13.47 3.12
N SER A 43 -15.08 13.47 3.50
CA SER A 43 -16.20 13.05 2.65
C SER A 43 -16.45 13.96 1.43
N GLN A 44 -15.81 15.12 1.40
CA GLN A 44 -15.86 16.08 0.29
C GLN A 44 -14.47 16.40 -0.26
N ALA A 45 -14.41 16.92 -1.48
CA ALA A 45 -13.18 17.42 -2.09
C ALA A 45 -12.75 18.73 -1.40
N VAL A 46 -11.52 18.76 -0.88
CA VAL A 46 -10.94 19.89 -0.15
C VAL A 46 -9.53 20.18 -0.64
N ASP A 47 -9.05 21.41 -0.44
CA ASP A 47 -7.64 21.72 -0.65
C ASP A 47 -6.77 20.87 0.29
N VAL A 48 -5.66 20.36 -0.20
CA VAL A 48 -4.73 19.51 0.59
C VAL A 48 -4.27 20.18 1.88
N LYS A 49 -4.14 21.52 1.89
CA LYS A 49 -3.75 22.28 3.07
C LYS A 49 -4.83 22.28 4.14
N GLU A 50 -6.09 22.39 3.71
CA GLU A 50 -7.29 22.49 4.58
C GLU A 50 -7.85 21.09 4.91
N ALA A 51 -7.28 20.03 4.37
CA ALA A 51 -7.73 18.68 4.66
C ALA A 51 -7.64 18.36 6.17
N PRO A 52 -8.74 17.86 6.78
CA PRO A 52 -8.78 17.53 8.21
C PRO A 52 -8.03 16.23 8.53
N ALA A 53 -6.80 16.10 8.07
CA ALA A 53 -5.87 15.02 8.34
C ALA A 53 -4.44 15.40 7.91
N SER A 54 -3.46 14.62 8.33
CA SER A 54 -2.12 14.63 7.76
C SER A 54 -2.13 13.90 6.43
N ILE A 55 -2.07 14.62 5.32
CA ILE A 55 -2.14 14.05 3.96
C ILE A 55 -0.92 14.45 3.12
N SER A 56 -0.51 13.58 2.23
CA SER A 56 0.48 13.83 1.18
C SER A 56 -0.05 13.36 -0.15
N VAL A 57 0.33 14.04 -1.22
CA VAL A 57 -0.07 13.71 -2.59
C VAL A 57 1.19 13.44 -3.41
N ILE A 58 1.16 12.35 -4.18
CA ILE A 58 2.16 12.01 -5.20
C ILE A 58 1.44 12.16 -6.54
N THR A 59 1.94 13.01 -7.41
CA THR A 59 1.33 13.29 -8.71
C THR A 59 1.77 12.31 -9.79
N SER A 60 1.05 12.27 -10.92
CA SER A 60 1.49 11.50 -12.10
C SER A 60 2.88 11.93 -12.58
N GLU A 61 3.19 13.22 -12.49
CA GLU A 61 4.51 13.75 -12.85
C GLU A 61 5.62 13.18 -11.94
N ASP A 62 5.37 13.04 -10.62
CA ASP A 62 6.32 12.43 -9.69
C ASP A 62 6.51 10.93 -9.99
N ILE A 63 5.47 10.26 -10.46
CA ILE A 63 5.52 8.84 -10.88
C ILE A 63 6.31 8.69 -12.18
N GLU A 64 6.12 9.61 -13.14
CA GLU A 64 6.79 9.58 -14.45
C GLU A 64 8.31 9.88 -14.35
N LYS A 65 8.78 10.57 -13.31
CA LYS A 65 10.21 10.94 -13.13
C LYS A 65 11.15 9.76 -12.94
N GLN A 66 10.66 8.63 -12.44
CA GLN A 66 11.48 7.46 -12.12
C GLN A 66 10.78 6.17 -12.60
N PRO A 67 11.53 5.13 -13.01
CA PRO A 67 10.92 3.82 -13.19
C PRO A 67 10.42 3.35 -11.83
N VAL A 68 9.14 3.09 -11.75
CA VAL A 68 8.53 2.60 -10.53
C VAL A 68 8.73 1.09 -10.50
N GLY A 69 9.78 0.62 -9.87
CA GLY A 69 10.02 -0.80 -9.62
C GLY A 69 8.92 -1.41 -8.74
N SER A 70 8.39 -0.60 -7.81
CA SER A 70 7.13 -0.85 -7.10
C SER A 70 6.56 0.47 -6.57
N LEU A 71 5.24 0.59 -6.52
CA LEU A 71 4.59 1.73 -5.87
C LEU A 71 5.02 1.88 -4.40
N GLY A 72 5.41 0.77 -3.75
CA GLY A 72 5.94 0.77 -2.40
C GLY A 72 7.22 1.59 -2.22
N GLU A 73 8.14 1.56 -3.19
CA GLU A 73 9.36 2.39 -3.16
C GLU A 73 9.03 3.88 -3.26
N LEU A 74 8.10 4.23 -4.13
CA LEU A 74 7.64 5.60 -4.28
C LEU A 74 6.97 6.11 -3.00
N LEU A 75 6.07 5.32 -2.42
CA LEU A 75 5.38 5.64 -1.18
C LEU A 75 6.34 5.80 0.01
N SER A 76 7.47 5.08 0.03
CA SER A 76 8.46 5.17 1.12
C SER A 76 9.16 6.54 1.20
N LYS A 77 9.01 7.38 0.17
CA LYS A 77 9.52 8.76 0.15
C LYS A 77 8.56 9.76 0.80
N VAL A 78 7.34 9.34 1.17
CA VAL A 78 6.35 10.18 1.85
C VAL A 78 6.67 10.25 3.36
N PRO A 79 6.50 11.42 4.03
CA PRO A 79 6.67 11.52 5.49
C PRO A 79 5.79 10.50 6.22
N GLY A 80 6.28 9.91 7.30
CA GLY A 80 5.54 8.93 8.10
C GLY A 80 5.37 7.56 7.43
N VAL A 81 5.84 7.41 6.19
CA VAL A 81 5.78 6.15 5.45
C VAL A 81 7.16 5.48 5.50
N THR A 82 7.15 4.22 5.90
CA THR A 82 8.32 3.34 5.80
C THR A 82 7.91 2.10 5.04
N GLY A 83 8.80 1.59 4.21
CA GLY A 83 8.50 0.42 3.42
C GLY A 83 9.58 0.12 2.41
N GLY A 84 9.36 -0.92 1.66
CA GLY A 84 10.29 -1.41 0.67
C GLY A 84 10.05 -2.87 0.37
N ILE A 85 10.91 -3.47 -0.43
CA ILE A 85 10.84 -4.88 -0.73
C ILE A 85 11.04 -5.68 0.56
N SER A 86 10.07 -6.54 0.88
CA SER A 86 10.13 -7.42 2.05
C SER A 86 11.38 -8.31 2.02
N PRO A 87 11.97 -8.68 3.17
CA PRO A 87 13.06 -9.65 3.21
C PRO A 87 12.69 -11.00 2.61
N SER A 88 11.41 -11.39 2.68
CA SER A 88 10.89 -12.58 2.00
C SER A 88 10.78 -12.39 0.48
N LYS A 89 11.00 -11.15 -0.01
CA LYS A 89 10.97 -10.76 -1.43
C LYS A 89 9.63 -11.04 -2.13
N GLU A 90 8.57 -11.20 -1.34
CA GLU A 90 7.22 -11.51 -1.79
C GLU A 90 6.36 -10.27 -2.04
N GLY A 91 6.96 -9.10 -2.15
CA GLY A 91 6.28 -7.83 -2.43
C GLY A 91 6.70 -6.71 -1.48
N SER A 92 6.19 -5.52 -1.72
CA SER A 92 6.45 -4.35 -0.88
C SER A 92 5.54 -4.35 0.33
N LYS A 93 6.10 -4.02 1.49
CA LYS A 93 5.34 -3.79 2.72
C LYS A 93 5.42 -2.32 3.08
N ILE A 94 4.27 -1.68 3.17
CA ILE A 94 4.16 -0.27 3.52
C ILE A 94 3.63 -0.15 4.94
N LYS A 95 4.31 0.63 5.75
CA LYS A 95 3.94 0.95 7.14
C LYS A 95 3.71 2.44 7.27
N LEU A 96 2.57 2.82 7.79
CA LEU A 96 2.26 4.19 8.14
C LEU A 96 2.54 4.42 9.63
N ARG A 97 3.35 5.43 9.96
CA ARG A 97 3.73 5.77 11.34
C ARG A 97 4.22 4.59 12.18
N GLY A 98 4.98 3.68 11.54
CA GLY A 98 5.57 2.51 12.18
C GLY A 98 4.62 1.35 12.48
N LEU A 99 3.37 1.45 12.05
CA LEU A 99 2.37 0.39 12.21
C LEU A 99 2.54 -0.70 11.16
N PRO A 100 2.20 -1.95 11.48
CA PRO A 100 2.17 -3.02 10.50
C PRO A 100 1.36 -2.68 9.25
N ASP A 101 1.74 -3.26 8.13
CA ASP A 101 1.12 -3.04 6.82
C ASP A 101 -0.38 -3.37 6.77
N ASN A 102 -0.86 -4.29 7.64
CA ASN A 102 -2.27 -4.66 7.73
C ASN A 102 -3.18 -3.60 8.38
N TYR A 103 -2.63 -2.48 8.79
CA TYR A 103 -3.39 -1.33 9.28
C TYR A 103 -3.48 -0.19 8.25
N THR A 104 -3.01 -0.45 7.03
CA THR A 104 -3.08 0.50 5.93
C THR A 104 -4.09 0.01 4.91
N LEU A 105 -5.18 0.77 4.75
CA LEU A 105 -6.18 0.50 3.73
C LEU A 105 -5.73 1.07 2.39
N ILE A 106 -5.86 0.26 1.32
CA ILE A 106 -5.56 0.67 -0.04
C ILE A 106 -6.86 0.76 -0.83
N LEU A 107 -7.04 1.89 -1.51
CA LEU A 107 -8.20 2.19 -2.34
C LEU A 107 -7.77 2.51 -3.77
N VAL A 108 -8.65 2.25 -4.72
CA VAL A 108 -8.60 2.75 -6.10
C VAL A 108 -9.91 3.48 -6.38
N ASP A 109 -9.83 4.78 -6.67
CA ASP A 109 -10.99 5.65 -6.85
C ASP A 109 -12.01 5.54 -5.71
N GLY A 110 -11.51 5.43 -4.46
CA GLY A 110 -12.31 5.26 -3.26
C GLY A 110 -12.79 3.84 -2.98
N LYS A 111 -12.70 2.92 -3.93
CA LYS A 111 -13.11 1.51 -3.79
C LYS A 111 -11.99 0.69 -3.16
N ARG A 112 -12.31 -0.17 -2.20
CA ARG A 112 -11.32 -1.09 -1.61
C ARG A 112 -10.83 -2.07 -2.67
N ILE A 113 -9.53 -2.15 -2.83
CA ILE A 113 -8.94 -3.37 -3.38
C ILE A 113 -8.89 -4.39 -2.25
N GLY A 114 -9.48 -5.55 -2.46
CA GLY A 114 -9.46 -6.62 -1.47
C GLY A 114 -8.05 -7.02 -1.08
N SER A 115 -7.90 -7.93 -0.15
CA SER A 115 -6.60 -8.35 0.36
C SER A 115 -6.21 -9.73 -0.15
N SER A 116 -5.07 -9.83 -0.84
CA SER A 116 -4.44 -11.11 -1.16
C SER A 116 -3.95 -11.89 0.08
N ARG A 117 -4.06 -11.27 1.25
CA ARG A 117 -3.58 -11.80 2.53
C ARG A 117 -4.30 -13.06 2.95
N ASP A 118 -5.62 -13.13 2.73
CA ASP A 118 -6.44 -14.29 3.12
C ASP A 118 -6.14 -15.53 2.26
N VAL A 119 -5.71 -15.32 1.00
CA VAL A 119 -5.30 -16.41 0.11
C VAL A 119 -3.82 -16.78 0.26
N SER A 120 -3.09 -16.13 1.15
CA SER A 120 -1.70 -16.45 1.45
C SER A 120 -1.63 -17.57 2.48
N TYR A 121 -0.58 -18.42 2.39
CA TYR A 121 -0.32 -19.48 3.37
C TYR A 121 -0.28 -18.95 4.80
N ARG A 122 0.36 -17.79 5.00
CA ARG A 122 0.37 -17.06 6.28
C ARG A 122 -0.11 -15.62 6.05
N PRO A 123 -0.97 -15.08 6.92
CA PRO A 123 -1.45 -13.70 6.77
C PRO A 123 -0.33 -12.64 6.82
N ASP A 124 0.76 -12.90 7.56
CA ASP A 124 1.93 -12.03 7.65
C ASP A 124 2.83 -12.09 6.41
N LEU A 125 2.63 -13.06 5.50
CA LEU A 125 3.31 -13.18 4.23
C LEU A 125 2.50 -12.66 3.05
N GLY A 126 1.27 -12.20 3.26
CA GLY A 126 0.43 -11.60 2.22
C GLY A 126 1.12 -10.40 1.58
N ARG A 127 0.95 -10.25 0.27
CA ARG A 127 1.41 -9.07 -0.46
C ARG A 127 0.49 -7.90 -0.20
N GLN A 128 1.04 -6.70 -0.19
CA GLN A 128 0.22 -5.52 -0.42
C GLN A 128 -0.11 -5.46 -1.92
N ASP A 129 -1.38 -5.20 -2.22
CA ASP A 129 -1.93 -5.29 -3.57
C ASP A 129 -1.65 -4.02 -4.40
N LEU A 130 -0.51 -3.38 -4.19
CA LEU A 130 -0.10 -2.18 -4.95
C LEU A 130 0.31 -2.49 -6.39
N ASN A 131 0.69 -3.73 -6.67
CA ASN A 131 1.12 -4.14 -8.01
C ASN A 131 -0.06 -4.54 -8.94
N TRP A 132 -1.31 -4.44 -8.45
CA TRP A 132 -2.51 -4.64 -9.28
C TRP A 132 -2.83 -3.48 -10.23
N ILE A 133 -2.06 -2.39 -10.14
CA ILE A 133 -2.34 -1.14 -10.81
C ILE A 133 -1.17 -0.77 -11.70
N THR A 134 -1.47 -0.46 -12.95
CA THR A 134 -0.47 0.05 -13.90
C THR A 134 -0.19 1.53 -13.58
N PRO A 135 1.07 1.94 -13.39
CA PRO A 135 1.43 3.34 -13.11
C PRO A 135 0.86 4.34 -14.12
N ASP A 136 0.75 3.95 -15.39
CA ASP A 136 0.24 4.80 -16.47
C ASP A 136 -1.21 5.27 -16.29
N MET A 137 -2.02 4.51 -15.54
CA MET A 137 -3.41 4.89 -15.26
C MET A 137 -3.54 5.85 -14.06
N ILE A 138 -2.47 6.08 -13.30
CA ILE A 138 -2.53 6.87 -12.08
C ILE A 138 -2.49 8.36 -12.40
N GLU A 139 -3.46 9.12 -11.89
CA GLU A 139 -3.45 10.59 -11.86
C GLU A 139 -2.68 11.10 -10.65
N ARG A 140 -2.98 10.56 -9.48
CA ARG A 140 -2.28 10.85 -8.23
C ARG A 140 -2.51 9.77 -7.18
N ILE A 141 -1.66 9.76 -6.17
CA ILE A 141 -1.83 8.91 -4.97
C ILE A 141 -1.98 9.83 -3.77
N GLU A 142 -3.07 9.68 -3.03
CA GLU A 142 -3.34 10.39 -1.78
C GLU A 142 -3.00 9.48 -0.60
N VAL A 143 -2.09 9.93 0.29
CA VAL A 143 -1.64 9.17 1.46
C VAL A 143 -2.10 9.89 2.72
N VAL A 144 -3.13 9.39 3.37
CA VAL A 144 -3.65 9.91 4.64
C VAL A 144 -3.05 9.10 5.78
N ARG A 145 -2.45 9.77 6.74
CA ARG A 145 -1.81 9.17 7.92
C ARG A 145 -2.66 9.38 9.16
N GLY A 146 -2.75 8.35 9.99
CA GLY A 146 -3.64 8.28 11.14
C GLY A 146 -4.98 7.63 10.82
N PRO A 147 -5.77 7.26 11.84
CA PRO A 147 -7.00 6.50 11.66
C PRO A 147 -8.04 7.23 10.82
N MET A 148 -8.58 6.54 9.84
CA MET A 148 -9.65 6.99 8.95
C MET A 148 -10.88 6.05 9.01
N SER A 149 -10.98 5.27 10.10
CA SER A 149 -12.08 4.32 10.26
C SER A 149 -13.46 4.99 10.35
N SER A 150 -13.54 6.26 10.70
CA SER A 150 -14.79 7.04 10.68
C SER A 150 -15.43 7.17 9.29
N LEU A 151 -14.65 7.07 8.21
CA LEU A 151 -15.13 7.07 6.84
C LEU A 151 -15.05 5.68 6.21
N TYR A 152 -13.94 4.99 6.43
CA TYR A 152 -13.61 3.78 5.70
C TYR A 152 -13.76 2.48 6.53
N GLY A 153 -14.01 2.54 7.84
CA GLY A 153 -14.19 1.35 8.69
C GLY A 153 -12.90 0.59 8.98
N SER A 154 -13.02 -0.74 9.11
CA SER A 154 -11.90 -1.63 9.40
C SER A 154 -10.73 -1.47 8.42
N ASP A 155 -9.51 -1.76 8.88
CA ASP A 155 -8.24 -1.74 8.15
C ASP A 155 -7.64 -0.33 7.90
N ALA A 156 -8.41 0.75 8.14
CA ALA A 156 -7.94 2.13 8.05
C ALA A 156 -7.38 2.67 9.38
N MET A 157 -6.83 1.80 10.23
CA MET A 157 -6.36 2.14 11.57
C MET A 157 -5.03 2.89 11.58
N GLY A 158 -4.15 2.62 10.62
CA GLY A 158 -2.88 3.33 10.42
C GLY A 158 -2.98 4.47 9.41
N GLY A 159 -3.95 4.37 8.49
CA GLY A 159 -4.20 5.35 7.44
C GLY A 159 -4.76 4.72 6.17
N VAL A 160 -4.85 5.56 5.14
CA VAL A 160 -5.41 5.20 3.84
C VAL A 160 -4.46 5.64 2.73
N ILE A 161 -4.25 4.78 1.76
CA ILE A 161 -3.60 5.09 0.48
C ILE A 161 -4.68 4.98 -0.59
N ASN A 162 -5.05 6.09 -1.20
CA ASN A 162 -6.05 6.12 -2.27
C ASN A 162 -5.38 6.48 -3.59
N ILE A 163 -5.47 5.57 -4.55
CA ILE A 163 -4.94 5.74 -5.89
C ILE A 163 -6.07 6.26 -6.77
N ILE A 164 -5.93 7.49 -7.22
CA ILE A 164 -6.89 8.15 -8.10
C ILE A 164 -6.45 7.93 -9.55
N THR A 165 -7.33 7.40 -10.37
CA THR A 165 -7.03 7.11 -11.77
C THR A 165 -7.35 8.29 -12.68
N LYS A 166 -6.63 8.36 -13.83
CA LYS A 166 -6.83 9.38 -14.85
C LYS A 166 -8.24 9.30 -15.40
N LYS A 167 -8.89 10.46 -15.54
CA LYS A 167 -10.22 10.57 -16.15
C LYS A 167 -10.16 10.30 -17.66
N ILE A 168 -11.29 9.96 -18.25
CA ILE A 168 -11.43 9.82 -19.70
C ILE A 168 -11.48 11.23 -20.30
N PRO A 169 -10.57 11.57 -21.24
CA PRO A 169 -10.55 12.89 -21.87
C PRO A 169 -11.64 13.04 -22.94
N ASN A 170 -11.91 14.28 -23.36
CA ASN A 170 -12.90 14.59 -24.39
C ASN A 170 -12.41 14.29 -25.82
N ALA A 171 -11.16 13.91 -26.00
CA ALA A 171 -10.58 13.47 -27.27
C ALA A 171 -9.78 12.18 -27.00
N TRP A 172 -9.69 11.33 -28.04
CA TRP A 172 -8.85 10.14 -27.94
C TRP A 172 -7.38 10.50 -27.73
N GLY A 173 -6.79 9.86 -26.75
CA GLY A 173 -5.39 9.99 -26.41
C GLY A 173 -4.92 8.81 -25.57
N GLY A 174 -3.63 8.76 -25.34
CA GLY A 174 -3.06 7.69 -24.55
C GLY A 174 -1.56 7.80 -24.41
N ASN A 175 -0.97 6.77 -23.82
CA ASN A 175 0.47 6.65 -23.68
C ASN A 175 0.93 5.21 -23.81
N VAL A 176 2.16 5.06 -24.28
CA VAL A 176 2.92 3.81 -24.23
C VAL A 176 4.19 4.08 -23.46
N THR A 177 4.42 3.30 -22.41
CA THR A 177 5.60 3.42 -21.55
C THR A 177 6.44 2.15 -21.62
N LEU A 178 7.75 2.34 -21.72
CA LEU A 178 8.75 1.26 -21.66
C LEU A 178 9.86 1.69 -20.71
N ASN A 179 10.17 0.86 -19.72
CA ASN A 179 11.32 1.04 -18.83
C ASN A 179 12.13 -0.25 -18.76
N TYR A 180 13.44 -0.14 -18.92
CA TYR A 180 14.38 -1.24 -18.75
C TYR A 180 15.37 -0.90 -17.65
N THR A 181 15.62 -1.86 -16.77
CA THR A 181 16.53 -1.68 -15.63
C THR A 181 17.52 -2.82 -15.58
N GLN A 182 18.80 -2.49 -15.49
CA GLN A 182 19.88 -3.44 -15.47
C GLN A 182 20.83 -3.21 -14.29
N PRO A 183 21.17 -4.23 -13.50
CA PRO A 183 22.23 -4.16 -12.51
C PRO A 183 23.59 -3.87 -13.15
N THR A 184 24.39 -2.99 -12.52
CA THR A 184 25.71 -2.60 -13.03
C THR A 184 26.85 -3.34 -12.36
N THR A 185 26.62 -3.92 -11.18
CA THR A 185 27.67 -4.44 -10.30
C THR A 185 27.86 -5.95 -10.39
N SER A 186 26.93 -6.69 -10.99
CA SER A 186 27.04 -8.12 -11.19
C SER A 186 26.08 -8.61 -12.29
N SER A 187 26.58 -9.43 -13.20
CA SER A 187 25.76 -10.11 -14.20
C SER A 187 24.92 -11.28 -13.62
N ASP A 188 25.09 -11.57 -12.33
CA ASP A 188 24.31 -12.58 -11.64
C ASP A 188 22.95 -12.04 -11.13
N LEU A 189 22.75 -10.72 -11.16
CA LEU A 189 21.50 -10.07 -10.76
C LEU A 189 20.56 -9.94 -11.96
N GLY A 190 19.26 -10.16 -11.71
CA GLY A 190 18.24 -10.11 -12.74
C GLY A 190 17.95 -8.70 -13.25
N THR A 191 17.65 -8.61 -14.53
CA THR A 191 17.15 -7.38 -15.19
C THR A 191 15.65 -7.23 -14.96
N SER A 192 15.12 -6.05 -15.23
CA SER A 192 13.68 -5.80 -15.15
C SER A 192 13.18 -5.02 -16.37
N LEU A 193 12.05 -5.45 -16.91
CA LEU A 193 11.34 -4.79 -18.00
C LEU A 193 9.94 -4.42 -17.52
N GLN A 194 9.55 -3.15 -17.67
CA GLN A 194 8.20 -2.67 -17.40
C GLN A 194 7.64 -2.05 -18.68
N THR A 195 6.43 -2.47 -19.04
CA THR A 195 5.68 -1.93 -20.16
C THR A 195 4.29 -1.53 -19.70
N GLY A 196 3.78 -0.42 -20.23
CA GLY A 196 2.45 0.08 -19.96
C GLY A 196 1.82 0.69 -21.21
N VAL A 197 0.52 0.51 -21.34
CA VAL A 197 -0.28 1.13 -22.41
C VAL A 197 -1.57 1.61 -21.78
N MET A 198 -1.94 2.84 -22.08
CA MET A 198 -3.25 3.40 -21.77
C MET A 198 -3.79 4.09 -23.02
N ALA A 199 -5.06 3.85 -23.34
CA ALA A 199 -5.81 4.57 -24.34
C ALA A 199 -7.18 4.94 -23.76
N ALA A 200 -7.58 6.19 -23.92
CA ALA A 200 -8.86 6.68 -23.43
C ALA A 200 -9.43 7.74 -24.34
N GLY A 201 -10.76 7.80 -24.46
CA GLY A 201 -11.43 8.80 -25.24
C GLY A 201 -12.94 8.56 -25.35
N PRO A 202 -13.67 9.47 -26.02
CA PRO A 202 -15.10 9.36 -26.22
C PRO A 202 -15.44 8.31 -27.28
N LEU A 203 -16.44 7.46 -27.00
CA LEU A 203 -17.13 6.63 -27.99
C LEU A 203 -18.30 7.39 -28.60
N THR A 204 -18.99 8.19 -27.79
CA THR A 204 -20.03 9.15 -28.15
C THR A 204 -19.92 10.37 -27.27
N ASP A 205 -20.78 11.38 -27.45
CA ASP A 205 -20.80 12.58 -26.59
C ASP A 205 -21.10 12.28 -25.12
N THR A 206 -21.71 11.14 -24.82
CA THR A 206 -22.11 10.74 -23.47
C THR A 206 -21.41 9.48 -22.96
N LEU A 207 -20.66 8.78 -23.80
CA LEU A 207 -20.02 7.51 -23.47
C LEU A 207 -18.52 7.58 -23.78
N GLY A 208 -17.70 7.35 -22.76
CA GLY A 208 -16.25 7.25 -22.87
C GLY A 208 -15.72 5.86 -22.54
N LEU A 209 -14.55 5.54 -23.08
CA LEU A 209 -13.83 4.29 -22.85
C LEU A 209 -12.40 4.58 -22.41
N ARG A 210 -11.93 3.83 -21.40
CA ARG A 210 -10.51 3.74 -21.04
C ARG A 210 -10.08 2.28 -21.01
N LEU A 211 -8.97 2.00 -21.67
CA LEU A 211 -8.30 0.70 -21.67
C LEU A 211 -6.89 0.87 -21.16
N THR A 212 -6.46 0.02 -20.24
CA THR A 212 -5.09 -0.03 -19.76
C THR A 212 -4.57 -1.46 -19.75
N ALA A 213 -3.32 -1.62 -20.10
CA ALA A 213 -2.58 -2.86 -19.98
C ALA A 213 -1.17 -2.58 -19.49
N GLY A 214 -0.66 -3.40 -18.60
CA GLY A 214 0.69 -3.29 -18.09
C GLY A 214 1.33 -4.64 -17.80
N MET A 215 2.63 -4.71 -17.96
CA MET A 215 3.43 -5.87 -17.60
C MET A 215 4.73 -5.40 -16.96
N THR A 216 5.08 -6.02 -15.85
CA THR A 216 6.40 -5.90 -15.23
C THR A 216 7.00 -7.27 -15.11
N GLU A 217 8.16 -7.49 -15.70
CA GLU A 217 8.91 -8.73 -15.64
C GLU A 217 10.26 -8.45 -14.98
N ARG A 218 10.65 -9.29 -14.04
CA ARG A 218 11.96 -9.28 -13.42
C ARG A 218 12.56 -10.68 -13.52
N GLU A 219 13.76 -10.78 -14.08
CA GLU A 219 14.51 -12.01 -14.12
C GLU A 219 14.98 -12.42 -12.72
N ALA A 220 15.08 -13.73 -12.47
CA ALA A 220 15.68 -14.25 -11.25
C ALA A 220 17.17 -13.95 -11.18
N ASP A 221 17.70 -13.75 -9.98
CA ASP A 221 19.13 -13.68 -9.76
C ASP A 221 19.76 -15.07 -9.98
N LYS A 222 20.86 -15.17 -10.73
CA LYS A 222 21.48 -16.44 -11.13
C LYS A 222 22.07 -17.24 -9.96
N LYS A 223 22.53 -16.54 -8.94
CA LYS A 223 23.06 -17.17 -7.73
C LYS A 223 22.21 -16.76 -6.53
N TYR A 224 21.15 -17.51 -6.33
CA TYR A 224 20.32 -17.36 -5.16
C TYR A 224 20.86 -18.21 -4.02
N SER A 225 21.43 -17.60 -2.98
CA SER A 225 21.64 -18.27 -1.69
C SER A 225 20.57 -17.80 -0.71
N ALA A 226 20.15 -18.67 0.22
CA ALA A 226 19.16 -18.33 1.24
C ALA A 226 19.51 -17.01 1.93
N GLY A 227 18.71 -15.97 1.70
CA GLY A 227 18.95 -14.60 2.18
C GLY A 227 19.54 -13.63 1.15
N ASN A 228 20.10 -14.08 0.04
CA ASN A 228 20.71 -13.23 -1.01
C ASN A 228 20.08 -13.49 -2.37
N GLY A 229 19.60 -12.47 -3.03
CA GLY A 229 19.01 -12.57 -4.36
C GLY A 229 17.47 -12.57 -4.34
N THR A 230 16.84 -12.39 -5.48
CA THR A 230 15.39 -12.42 -5.67
C THR A 230 15.01 -13.47 -6.71
N THR A 231 13.84 -14.05 -6.54
CA THR A 231 13.22 -14.90 -7.55
C THR A 231 12.75 -14.04 -8.73
N GLY A 232 12.59 -14.63 -9.91
CA GLY A 232 11.92 -13.99 -11.02
C GLY A 232 10.45 -13.72 -10.69
N SER A 233 9.91 -12.66 -11.26
CA SER A 233 8.50 -12.31 -11.11
C SER A 233 7.94 -11.74 -12.40
N GLN A 234 6.65 -11.96 -12.63
CA GLN A 234 5.90 -11.38 -13.72
C GLN A 234 4.54 -10.91 -13.18
N ASP A 235 4.28 -9.62 -13.31
CA ASP A 235 3.01 -8.99 -12.98
C ASP A 235 2.35 -8.49 -14.28
N GLN A 236 1.09 -8.85 -14.51
CA GLN A 236 0.30 -8.44 -15.66
C GLN A 236 -1.01 -7.83 -15.17
N ASN A 237 -1.39 -6.71 -15.71
CA ASN A 237 -2.59 -5.96 -15.31
C ASN A 237 -3.34 -5.51 -16.56
N TYR A 238 -4.64 -5.73 -16.57
CA TYR A 238 -5.56 -5.31 -17.62
C TYR A 238 -6.76 -4.65 -16.96
N ASN A 239 -7.17 -3.50 -17.47
CA ASN A 239 -8.34 -2.80 -16.97
C ASN A 239 -9.11 -2.16 -18.13
N ALA A 240 -10.43 -2.26 -18.07
CA ALA A 240 -11.36 -1.61 -18.99
C ALA A 240 -12.41 -0.85 -18.19
N MET A 241 -12.65 0.41 -18.52
CA MET A 241 -13.66 1.26 -17.89
C MET A 241 -14.51 1.93 -18.96
N LEU A 242 -15.84 1.75 -18.84
CA LEU A 242 -16.84 2.52 -19.57
C LEU A 242 -17.39 3.58 -18.61
N HIS A 243 -17.42 4.82 -19.08
CA HIS A 243 -18.02 5.94 -18.36
C HIS A 243 -19.17 6.51 -19.17
N TYR A 244 -20.37 6.46 -18.60
CA TYR A 244 -21.62 6.95 -19.23
C TYR A 244 -22.14 8.16 -18.46
N GLN A 245 -22.19 9.29 -19.12
CA GLN A 245 -22.65 10.56 -18.58
C GLN A 245 -23.88 11.07 -19.37
N PRO A 246 -25.09 10.57 -19.07
CA PRO A 246 -26.30 10.96 -19.79
C PRO A 246 -26.67 12.44 -19.61
N THR A 247 -26.24 13.05 -18.51
CA THR A 247 -26.42 14.49 -18.23
C THR A 247 -25.21 15.02 -17.47
N ASP A 248 -25.05 16.33 -17.39
CA ASP A 248 -23.98 16.98 -16.61
C ASP A 248 -24.04 16.65 -15.10
N LYS A 249 -25.20 16.15 -14.62
CA LYS A 249 -25.46 15.87 -13.21
C LYS A 249 -25.43 14.39 -12.84
N GLN A 250 -25.36 13.51 -13.81
CA GLN A 250 -25.45 12.05 -13.58
C GLN A 250 -24.36 11.34 -14.37
N SER A 251 -23.58 10.52 -13.70
CA SER A 251 -22.60 9.68 -14.37
C SER A 251 -22.58 8.26 -13.79
N PHE A 252 -22.30 7.31 -14.65
CA PHE A 252 -22.14 5.88 -14.33
C PHE A 252 -20.79 5.41 -14.84
N SER A 253 -20.11 4.62 -14.02
CA SER A 253 -18.86 3.97 -14.40
C SER A 253 -19.00 2.46 -14.25
N PHE A 254 -18.60 1.73 -15.28
CA PHE A 254 -18.54 0.26 -15.29
C PHE A 254 -17.09 -0.12 -15.51
N GLU A 255 -16.50 -0.88 -14.59
CA GLU A 255 -15.09 -1.20 -14.65
C GLU A 255 -14.88 -2.70 -14.46
N ALA A 256 -13.98 -3.29 -15.26
CA ALA A 256 -13.52 -4.66 -15.13
C ALA A 256 -11.99 -4.69 -15.17
N GLY A 257 -11.40 -5.37 -14.19
CA GLY A 257 -9.96 -5.57 -14.07
C GLY A 257 -9.60 -7.05 -14.00
N HIS A 258 -8.49 -7.41 -14.61
CA HIS A 258 -7.87 -8.72 -14.50
C HIS A 258 -6.38 -8.57 -14.30
N SER A 259 -5.84 -9.20 -13.27
CA SER A 259 -4.42 -9.12 -12.94
C SER A 259 -3.86 -10.47 -12.57
N ILE A 260 -2.62 -10.71 -12.99
CA ILE A 260 -1.91 -11.96 -12.72
C ILE A 260 -0.53 -11.61 -12.16
N GLN A 261 -0.21 -12.17 -11.00
CA GLN A 261 1.12 -12.12 -10.43
C GLN A 261 1.70 -13.52 -10.40
N LYS A 262 2.87 -13.70 -10.99
CA LYS A 262 3.61 -14.96 -10.98
C LYS A 262 4.97 -14.74 -10.35
N ASN A 263 5.37 -15.63 -9.43
CA ASN A 263 6.75 -15.77 -9.03
C ASN A 263 7.29 -17.08 -9.61
N GLU A 264 8.48 -17.01 -10.15
CA GLU A 264 9.19 -18.20 -10.61
C GLU A 264 9.74 -18.99 -9.41
N LYS A 265 10.03 -20.26 -9.64
CA LYS A 265 10.76 -21.06 -8.65
C LYS A 265 12.13 -20.42 -8.41
N GLY A 266 12.52 -20.32 -7.15
CA GLY A 266 13.87 -19.92 -6.80
C GLY A 266 14.86 -21.10 -6.96
N SER A 267 16.13 -20.81 -7.17
CA SER A 267 17.19 -21.80 -7.00
C SER A 267 17.91 -21.57 -5.67
N GLN A 268 18.30 -22.64 -5.01
CA GLN A 268 19.06 -22.60 -3.77
C GLN A 268 20.32 -23.44 -3.92
N ILE A 269 21.47 -22.89 -3.54
CA ILE A 269 22.69 -23.69 -3.47
C ILE A 269 22.65 -24.54 -2.20
N ASN A 270 22.68 -25.84 -2.36
CA ASN A 270 22.80 -26.77 -1.23
C ASN A 270 24.12 -26.51 -0.50
N PRO A 271 24.10 -26.08 0.78
CA PRO A 271 25.32 -25.73 1.49
C PRO A 271 26.28 -26.92 1.74
N LYS A 272 25.80 -28.16 1.59
CA LYS A 272 26.61 -29.37 1.79
C LYS A 272 27.24 -29.89 0.50
N THR A 273 26.57 -29.70 -0.64
CA THR A 273 27.01 -30.28 -1.92
C THR A 273 27.50 -29.24 -2.92
N GLY A 274 27.21 -27.94 -2.69
CA GLY A 274 27.46 -26.86 -3.65
C GLY A 274 26.59 -26.94 -4.92
N ALA A 275 25.67 -27.89 -5.02
CA ALA A 275 24.81 -28.07 -6.17
C ALA A 275 23.61 -27.11 -6.10
N GLU A 276 23.24 -26.56 -7.26
CA GLU A 276 22.02 -25.76 -7.40
C GLU A 276 20.81 -26.69 -7.35
N GLN A 277 19.86 -26.38 -6.49
CA GLN A 277 18.60 -27.10 -6.35
C GLN A 277 17.45 -26.12 -6.56
N GLU A 278 16.48 -26.47 -7.40
CA GLU A 278 15.22 -25.74 -7.44
C GLU A 278 14.53 -25.83 -6.09
N THR A 279 14.10 -24.69 -5.57
CA THR A 279 13.28 -24.64 -4.38
C THR A 279 11.81 -24.62 -4.79
N SER A 280 10.99 -25.45 -4.16
CA SER A 280 9.54 -25.38 -4.28
C SER A 280 8.95 -24.11 -3.60
N TRP A 281 9.74 -23.41 -2.82
CA TRP A 281 9.40 -22.17 -2.17
C TRP A 281 9.45 -21.02 -3.19
N GLY A 282 8.35 -20.32 -3.38
CA GLY A 282 8.28 -19.12 -4.20
C GLY A 282 7.48 -19.24 -5.51
N ALA A 283 7.27 -20.44 -6.06
CA ALA A 283 6.41 -20.58 -7.22
C ALA A 283 4.95 -20.34 -6.82
N LYS A 284 4.43 -19.16 -7.13
CA LYS A 284 3.05 -18.75 -6.84
C LYS A 284 2.45 -18.13 -8.07
N LYS A 285 1.21 -18.47 -8.34
CA LYS A 285 0.36 -17.71 -9.23
C LYS A 285 -0.78 -17.13 -8.40
N LEU A 286 -0.95 -15.83 -8.45
CA LEU A 286 -2.05 -15.13 -7.84
C LEU A 286 -2.81 -14.39 -8.94
N GLU A 287 -4.10 -14.63 -9.04
CA GLU A 287 -5.01 -13.98 -9.97
C GLU A 287 -5.98 -13.11 -9.18
N HIS A 288 -6.28 -11.95 -9.71
CA HIS A 288 -7.26 -11.03 -9.17
C HIS A 288 -8.19 -10.56 -10.29
N ASN A 289 -9.49 -10.75 -10.08
CA ASN A 289 -10.54 -10.19 -10.93
C ASN A 289 -11.31 -9.16 -10.12
N SER A 290 -11.56 -8.00 -10.71
CA SER A 290 -12.35 -6.93 -10.10
C SER A 290 -13.42 -6.46 -11.05
N TYR A 291 -14.62 -6.23 -10.52
CA TYR A 291 -15.75 -5.70 -11.27
C TYR A 291 -16.40 -4.61 -10.43
N SER A 292 -16.73 -3.49 -11.02
CA SER A 292 -17.44 -2.42 -10.30
C SER A 292 -18.44 -1.69 -11.17
N VAL A 293 -19.50 -1.22 -10.50
CA VAL A 293 -20.45 -0.27 -11.03
C VAL A 293 -20.53 0.87 -10.04
N SER A 294 -20.38 2.11 -10.51
CA SER A 294 -20.48 3.31 -9.68
C SER A 294 -21.40 4.32 -10.32
N HIS A 295 -22.09 5.08 -9.50
CA HIS A 295 -22.96 6.19 -9.89
C HIS A 295 -22.59 7.43 -9.06
N ASP A 296 -22.34 8.53 -9.73
CA ASP A 296 -22.20 9.86 -9.14
C ASP A 296 -23.38 10.73 -9.61
N GLY A 297 -24.09 11.33 -8.65
CA GLY A 297 -25.29 12.11 -8.93
C GLY A 297 -25.26 13.47 -8.24
N GLU A 298 -25.69 14.52 -8.95
CA GLU A 298 -25.97 15.85 -8.39
C GLU A 298 -27.47 16.08 -8.34
N TRP A 299 -27.97 16.37 -7.15
CA TRP A 299 -29.38 16.56 -6.83
C TRP A 299 -29.60 17.95 -6.22
N ALA A 300 -30.85 18.40 -6.15
CA ALA A 300 -31.17 19.67 -5.48
C ALA A 300 -30.74 19.71 -3.99
N ILE A 301 -30.70 18.57 -3.33
CA ILE A 301 -30.30 18.41 -1.92
C ILE A 301 -28.82 18.19 -1.70
N GLY A 302 -28.02 17.88 -2.75
CA GLY A 302 -26.62 17.57 -2.61
C GLY A 302 -26.10 16.58 -3.63
N LYS A 303 -24.94 15.98 -3.35
CA LYS A 303 -24.25 15.03 -4.22
C LYS A 303 -24.29 13.63 -3.64
N SER A 304 -24.62 12.64 -4.46
CA SER A 304 -24.60 11.23 -4.07
C SER A 304 -23.49 10.48 -4.77
N LYS A 305 -22.95 9.47 -4.08
CA LYS A 305 -22.08 8.43 -4.64
C LYS A 305 -22.65 7.09 -4.24
N LEU A 306 -22.73 6.16 -5.19
CA LEU A 306 -23.13 4.77 -4.96
C LEU A 306 -22.19 3.87 -5.73
N SER A 307 -21.67 2.83 -5.09
CA SER A 307 -20.78 1.85 -5.71
C SER A 307 -21.14 0.45 -5.27
N ALA A 308 -21.13 -0.48 -6.22
CA ALA A 308 -21.19 -1.91 -5.97
C ALA A 308 -20.00 -2.56 -6.67
N TYR A 309 -19.19 -3.32 -5.93
CA TYR A 309 -18.01 -3.92 -6.50
C TYR A 309 -17.70 -5.29 -5.90
N TYR A 310 -17.00 -6.08 -6.70
CA TYR A 310 -16.65 -7.46 -6.40
C TYR A 310 -15.18 -7.70 -6.71
N ASN A 311 -14.47 -8.27 -5.75
CA ASN A 311 -13.08 -8.70 -5.89
C ASN A 311 -13.00 -10.22 -5.71
N ASP A 312 -12.32 -10.91 -6.61
CA ASP A 312 -12.08 -12.34 -6.58
C ASP A 312 -10.57 -12.62 -6.67
N TYR A 313 -10.04 -13.34 -5.69
CA TYR A 313 -8.66 -13.77 -5.62
C TYR A 313 -8.55 -15.28 -5.71
N ASP A 314 -7.73 -15.76 -6.62
CA ASP A 314 -7.37 -17.18 -6.75
C ASP A 314 -5.85 -17.32 -6.59
N SER A 315 -5.42 -18.08 -5.61
CA SER A 315 -4.01 -18.37 -5.36
C SER A 315 -3.74 -19.84 -5.56
N SER A 316 -2.79 -20.16 -6.43
CA SER A 316 -2.28 -21.51 -6.59
C SER A 316 -0.82 -21.59 -6.14
N VAL A 317 -0.57 -22.42 -5.13
CA VAL A 317 0.76 -22.70 -4.59
C VAL A 317 0.91 -24.21 -4.49
N LEU A 318 1.87 -24.79 -5.19
CA LEU A 318 2.23 -26.23 -5.06
C LEU A 318 1.04 -27.21 -5.16
N GLY A 319 0.04 -26.89 -5.98
CA GLY A 319 -1.12 -27.78 -6.20
C GLY A 319 -2.32 -27.52 -5.31
N SER A 320 -2.22 -26.66 -4.32
CA SER A 320 -3.36 -26.23 -3.52
C SER A 320 -4.03 -24.98 -4.10
N LYS A 321 -5.33 -24.85 -3.86
CA LYS A 321 -6.13 -23.71 -4.33
C LYS A 321 -6.76 -23.00 -3.14
N THR A 322 -6.49 -21.73 -3.06
CA THR A 322 -7.12 -20.85 -2.08
C THR A 322 -7.84 -19.74 -2.82
N LYS A 323 -9.10 -19.52 -2.49
CA LYS A 323 -9.95 -18.49 -3.09
C LYS A 323 -10.50 -17.57 -2.03
N SER A 324 -10.49 -16.26 -2.30
CA SER A 324 -11.20 -15.27 -1.49
C SER A 324 -12.02 -14.39 -2.40
N ASN A 325 -13.28 -14.20 -2.07
CA ASN A 325 -14.11 -13.23 -2.77
C ASN A 325 -14.75 -12.26 -1.78
N GLU A 326 -14.95 -11.04 -2.25
CA GLU A 326 -15.48 -9.95 -1.47
C GLU A 326 -16.46 -9.14 -2.33
N MET A 327 -17.69 -8.99 -1.85
CA MET A 327 -18.70 -8.12 -2.44
C MET A 327 -18.99 -6.97 -1.50
N ILE A 328 -18.94 -5.75 -2.03
CA ILE A 328 -19.18 -4.52 -1.27
C ILE A 328 -20.21 -3.67 -2.02
N VAL A 329 -21.18 -3.15 -1.28
CA VAL A 329 -22.10 -2.11 -1.73
C VAL A 329 -22.00 -0.96 -0.75
N GLU A 330 -21.71 0.22 -1.24
CA GLU A 330 -21.56 1.42 -0.40
C GLU A 330 -22.14 2.65 -1.09
N GLY A 331 -22.61 3.58 -0.28
CA GLY A 331 -23.15 4.82 -0.80
C GLY A 331 -23.10 5.94 0.22
N SER A 332 -23.09 7.17 -0.28
CA SER A 332 -23.14 8.38 0.53
C SER A 332 -23.92 9.49 -0.15
N LEU A 333 -24.47 10.39 0.65
CA LEU A 333 -25.10 11.63 0.25
C LEU A 333 -24.45 12.78 1.02
N THR A 334 -23.88 13.73 0.30
CA THR A 334 -23.24 14.93 0.83
C THR A 334 -24.12 16.14 0.55
N MET A 335 -24.55 16.82 1.61
CA MET A 335 -25.54 17.89 1.57
C MET A 335 -24.94 19.18 2.14
N PRO A 336 -24.91 20.29 1.38
CA PRO A 336 -24.67 21.60 1.97
C PRO A 336 -25.87 22.00 2.82
N LEU A 337 -25.62 22.45 4.04
CA LEU A 337 -26.66 22.92 4.98
C LEU A 337 -26.27 24.31 5.46
N GLU A 338 -27.24 25.20 5.51
CA GLU A 338 -27.13 26.54 6.09
C GLU A 338 -28.09 26.64 7.27
N ALA A 339 -27.55 26.45 8.48
CA ALA A 339 -28.29 26.64 9.73
C ALA A 339 -27.65 27.79 10.52
N MET A 340 -27.19 27.55 11.76
CA MET A 340 -26.41 28.52 12.52
C MET A 340 -25.03 28.79 11.91
N PHE A 341 -24.44 27.76 11.27
CA PHE A 341 -23.18 27.78 10.56
C PHE A 341 -23.37 27.22 9.15
N LYS A 342 -22.46 27.53 8.23
CA LYS A 342 -22.33 26.81 6.97
C LYS A 342 -21.78 25.41 7.28
N GLN A 343 -22.46 24.39 6.81
CA GLN A 343 -22.14 23.01 7.09
C GLN A 343 -22.18 22.18 5.81
N VAL A 344 -21.38 21.12 5.77
CA VAL A 344 -21.48 20.09 4.74
C VAL A 344 -21.61 18.75 5.44
N LEU A 345 -22.86 18.27 5.51
CA LEU A 345 -23.19 17.00 6.13
C LEU A 345 -23.12 15.87 5.11
N THR A 346 -22.36 14.83 5.42
CA THR A 346 -22.35 13.58 4.68
C THR A 346 -22.91 12.46 5.53
N VAL A 347 -23.85 11.72 4.99
CA VAL A 347 -24.37 10.48 5.55
C VAL A 347 -24.14 9.35 4.58
N GLY A 348 -23.81 8.17 5.07
CA GLY A 348 -23.58 7.04 4.19
C GLY A 348 -23.67 5.70 4.89
N GLY A 349 -23.59 4.64 4.09
CA GLY A 349 -23.62 3.27 4.56
C GLY A 349 -22.83 2.34 3.66
N GLN A 350 -22.51 1.18 4.21
CA GLN A 350 -21.78 0.11 3.52
C GLN A 350 -22.35 -1.24 3.93
N TRP A 351 -22.43 -2.15 3.00
CA TRP A 351 -22.63 -3.58 3.24
C TRP A 351 -21.51 -4.36 2.57
N LYS A 352 -20.99 -5.37 3.28
CA LYS A 352 -19.87 -6.19 2.81
C LYS A 352 -20.12 -7.64 3.14
N LYS A 353 -19.83 -8.52 2.18
CA LYS A 353 -19.76 -9.97 2.36
C LYS A 353 -18.41 -10.47 1.87
N GLN A 354 -17.74 -11.28 2.69
CA GLN A 354 -16.48 -11.94 2.36
C GLN A 354 -16.63 -13.44 2.50
N GLU A 355 -16.08 -14.19 1.56
CA GLU A 355 -16.00 -15.65 1.58
C GLU A 355 -14.56 -16.09 1.30
N LEU A 356 -14.05 -17.01 2.09
CA LEU A 356 -12.72 -17.61 1.93
C LEU A 356 -12.84 -19.12 1.85
N THR A 357 -12.23 -19.71 0.84
CA THR A 357 -11.99 -21.15 0.74
C THR A 357 -10.48 -21.37 0.76
N ASN A 358 -9.96 -21.98 1.81
CA ASN A 358 -8.52 -22.19 1.99
C ASN A 358 -8.25 -23.63 2.39
N THR A 359 -7.95 -24.47 1.41
CA THR A 359 -7.66 -25.90 1.59
C THR A 359 -6.27 -26.18 2.16
N ASP A 360 -5.40 -25.17 2.26
CA ASP A 360 -4.04 -25.33 2.77
C ASP A 360 -3.96 -25.23 4.28
N THR A 361 -4.78 -24.34 4.86
CA THR A 361 -4.60 -23.92 6.25
C THR A 361 -5.90 -23.83 7.03
N ILE A 362 -7.03 -24.25 6.45
CA ILE A 362 -8.32 -24.35 7.14
C ILE A 362 -8.86 -25.78 6.96
N GLY A 363 -9.24 -26.41 8.07
CA GLY A 363 -9.72 -27.79 8.05
C GLY A 363 -8.63 -28.86 7.92
N THR A 364 -7.35 -28.48 8.03
CA THR A 364 -6.20 -29.37 7.79
C THR A 364 -5.42 -29.74 9.04
N LEU A 365 -5.97 -29.49 10.24
CA LEU A 365 -5.26 -29.71 11.50
C LEU A 365 -5.01 -31.21 11.74
N PRO A 366 -3.76 -31.68 11.83
CA PRO A 366 -3.47 -33.07 12.11
C PRO A 366 -3.93 -33.44 13.52
N GLY A 367 -4.63 -34.58 13.66
CA GLY A 367 -5.02 -35.11 14.96
C GLY A 367 -6.18 -34.42 15.67
N GLY A 368 -6.87 -33.49 14.99
CA GLY A 368 -7.98 -32.72 15.55
C GLY A 368 -7.56 -31.33 16.04
N SER A 369 -8.54 -30.53 16.44
CA SER A 369 -8.29 -29.18 16.95
C SER A 369 -7.81 -29.21 18.40
N TRP A 370 -7.20 -28.08 18.83
CA TRP A 370 -6.83 -27.86 20.23
C TRP A 370 -8.00 -27.99 21.22
N ASP A 371 -9.25 -27.69 20.79
CA ASP A 371 -10.46 -27.76 21.58
C ASP A 371 -11.18 -29.13 21.51
N GLY A 372 -10.58 -30.12 20.89
CA GLY A 372 -11.12 -31.48 20.74
C GLY A 372 -12.24 -31.59 19.68
N LYS A 373 -12.57 -30.51 18.95
CA LYS A 373 -13.57 -30.53 17.86
C LYS A 373 -12.92 -30.80 16.52
N SER A 374 -13.66 -31.39 15.60
CA SER A 374 -13.18 -31.59 14.22
C SER A 374 -13.67 -30.46 13.34
N TYR A 375 -12.75 -29.78 12.69
CA TYR A 375 -13.00 -28.73 11.72
C TYR A 375 -12.45 -29.19 10.37
N THR A 376 -13.33 -29.61 9.48
CA THR A 376 -12.96 -30.15 8.15
C THR A 376 -13.40 -29.27 7.00
N ASP A 377 -14.27 -28.28 7.25
CA ASP A 377 -14.72 -27.36 6.21
C ASP A 377 -13.65 -26.28 5.95
N PRO A 378 -13.09 -26.22 4.73
CA PRO A 378 -12.12 -25.20 4.38
C PRO A 378 -12.76 -23.82 4.09
N LYS A 379 -14.09 -23.70 4.20
CA LYS A 379 -14.84 -22.47 3.89
C LYS A 379 -15.15 -21.70 5.16
N VAL A 380 -14.94 -20.40 5.08
CA VAL A 380 -15.35 -19.43 6.11
C VAL A 380 -15.90 -18.18 5.44
N ASP A 381 -16.92 -17.59 6.04
CA ASP A 381 -17.53 -16.35 5.57
C ASP A 381 -17.72 -15.35 6.70
N ASN A 382 -17.91 -14.10 6.32
CA ASN A 382 -18.27 -13.02 7.22
C ASN A 382 -19.11 -11.98 6.50
N LYS A 383 -20.02 -11.35 7.23
CA LYS A 383 -20.83 -10.24 6.75
C LYS A 383 -20.76 -9.10 7.74
N ASN A 384 -20.73 -7.90 7.22
CA ASN A 384 -20.84 -6.71 8.03
C ASN A 384 -21.62 -5.60 7.31
N TRP A 385 -22.15 -4.68 8.07
CA TRP A 385 -22.71 -3.45 7.56
C TRP A 385 -22.26 -2.27 8.43
N ALA A 386 -22.31 -1.08 7.86
CA ALA A 386 -21.96 0.13 8.58
C ALA A 386 -22.81 1.31 8.15
N LEU A 387 -22.99 2.24 9.10
CA LEU A 387 -23.57 3.56 8.87
C LEU A 387 -22.57 4.61 9.35
N PHE A 388 -22.42 5.69 8.61
CA PHE A 388 -21.53 6.78 9.02
C PHE A 388 -22.14 8.14 8.73
N LEU A 389 -21.69 9.11 9.50
CA LEU A 389 -21.95 10.51 9.26
C LEU A 389 -20.66 11.31 9.49
N GLU A 390 -20.47 12.36 8.70
CA GLU A 390 -19.43 13.37 8.90
C GLU A 390 -20.01 14.74 8.61
N ASP A 391 -19.75 15.71 9.49
CA ASP A 391 -20.17 17.10 9.34
C ASP A 391 -18.96 18.02 9.38
N ASN A 392 -18.81 18.81 8.33
CA ASN A 392 -17.77 19.84 8.20
C ASN A 392 -18.43 21.20 8.46
N ILE A 393 -18.17 21.76 9.62
CA ILE A 393 -18.81 22.96 10.16
C ILE A 393 -17.85 24.15 10.05
N SER A 394 -18.17 25.14 9.23
CA SER A 394 -17.41 26.39 9.16
C SER A 394 -17.82 27.28 10.33
N LEU A 395 -17.07 27.20 11.43
CA LEU A 395 -17.31 28.02 12.64
C LEU A 395 -17.00 29.51 12.39
N LEU A 396 -15.97 29.75 11.57
CA LEU A 396 -15.57 31.05 11.03
C LEU A 396 -15.12 30.84 9.59
N ASP A 397 -14.94 31.91 8.82
CA ASP A 397 -14.43 31.80 7.44
C ASP A 397 -13.05 31.11 7.34
N ASN A 398 -12.27 31.18 8.41
CA ASN A 398 -10.93 30.59 8.52
C ASN A 398 -10.80 29.49 9.58
N LEU A 399 -11.94 29.01 10.13
CA LEU A 399 -11.95 27.96 11.16
C LEU A 399 -13.03 26.91 10.86
N THR A 400 -12.59 25.70 10.54
CA THR A 400 -13.47 24.57 10.24
C THR A 400 -13.32 23.49 11.28
N LEU A 401 -14.42 22.99 11.81
CA LEU A 401 -14.52 21.81 12.67
C LEU A 401 -15.12 20.66 11.87
N THR A 402 -14.41 19.54 11.78
CA THR A 402 -14.94 18.28 11.25
C THR A 402 -15.26 17.34 12.40
N VAL A 403 -16.48 16.85 12.46
CA VAL A 403 -16.92 15.82 13.40
C VAL A 403 -17.51 14.65 12.63
N GLY A 404 -17.20 13.45 13.03
CA GLY A 404 -17.72 12.26 12.36
C GLY A 404 -17.81 11.07 13.31
N ASN A 405 -18.66 10.13 12.97
CA ASN A 405 -18.74 8.83 13.61
C ASN A 405 -19.21 7.77 12.61
N ARG A 406 -18.68 6.59 12.76
CA ARG A 406 -19.13 5.40 12.04
C ARG A 406 -19.44 4.30 13.03
N LEU A 407 -20.60 3.66 12.82
CA LEU A 407 -21.02 2.43 13.48
C LEU A 407 -20.83 1.29 12.47
N ASP A 408 -19.96 0.36 12.79
CA ASP A 408 -19.82 -0.92 12.09
C ASP A 408 -20.46 -2.02 12.92
N HIS A 409 -21.25 -2.87 12.27
CA HIS A 409 -21.80 -4.09 12.83
C HIS A 409 -21.25 -5.29 12.09
N ASP A 410 -20.62 -6.19 12.80
CA ASP A 410 -20.03 -7.42 12.26
C ASP A 410 -20.73 -8.62 12.87
N ASP A 411 -21.14 -9.58 12.04
CA ASP A 411 -21.87 -10.79 12.48
C ASP A 411 -21.10 -11.60 13.54
N LYS A 412 -19.76 -11.48 13.59
CA LYS A 412 -18.90 -12.23 14.52
C LYS A 412 -18.42 -11.40 15.70
N TYR A 413 -18.17 -10.10 15.50
CA TYR A 413 -17.51 -9.24 16.49
C TYR A 413 -18.42 -8.16 17.08
N GLY A 414 -19.68 -8.08 16.60
CA GLY A 414 -20.67 -7.11 17.10
C GLY A 414 -20.41 -5.69 16.66
N ASP A 415 -20.82 -4.74 17.50
CA ASP A 415 -20.82 -3.31 17.20
C ASP A 415 -19.50 -2.64 17.54
N HIS A 416 -19.07 -1.73 16.66
CA HIS A 416 -17.86 -0.93 16.86
C HIS A 416 -18.08 0.52 16.41
N HIS A 417 -17.63 1.48 17.24
CA HIS A 417 -17.73 2.93 16.97
C HIS A 417 -16.37 3.54 16.69
N SER A 418 -16.31 4.34 15.62
CA SER A 418 -15.11 5.05 15.20
C SER A 418 -15.39 6.57 15.15
N PRO A 419 -15.36 7.28 16.30
CA PRO A 419 -15.53 8.72 16.34
C PRO A 419 -14.27 9.45 15.86
N ARG A 420 -14.48 10.67 15.30
CA ARG A 420 -13.45 11.59 14.85
C ARG A 420 -13.85 13.02 15.16
N GLY A 421 -12.89 13.83 15.60
CA GLY A 421 -13.01 15.28 15.71
C GLY A 421 -11.73 15.94 15.24
N TYR A 422 -11.83 16.93 14.34
CA TYR A 422 -10.66 17.58 13.75
C TYR A 422 -10.92 19.08 13.56
N LEU A 423 -9.97 19.93 13.90
CA LEU A 423 -10.03 21.38 13.77
C LEU A 423 -8.96 21.84 12.76
N VAL A 424 -9.36 22.71 11.84
CA VAL A 424 -8.48 23.35 10.86
C VAL A 424 -8.66 24.86 10.99
N TYR A 425 -7.57 25.57 11.29
CA TYR A 425 -7.54 27.01 11.48
C TYR A 425 -6.51 27.64 10.53
N SER A 426 -6.95 28.55 9.68
CA SER A 426 -6.15 29.28 8.71
C SER A 426 -6.08 30.77 9.09
N PRO A 427 -5.22 31.17 10.07
CA PRO A 427 -5.15 32.57 10.49
C PRO A 427 -4.69 33.53 9.39
N MET A 428 -3.98 32.99 8.40
CA MET A 428 -3.51 33.67 7.19
C MET A 428 -3.58 32.70 6.01
N ASP A 429 -3.61 33.19 4.79
CA ASP A 429 -3.68 32.35 3.56
C ASP A 429 -2.52 31.36 3.43
N ASP A 430 -1.36 31.73 3.97
CA ASP A 430 -0.13 30.94 3.93
C ASP A 430 0.08 30.03 5.14
N LEU A 431 -0.71 30.16 6.20
CA LEU A 431 -0.52 29.45 7.47
C LEU A 431 -1.77 28.66 7.84
N VAL A 432 -1.61 27.35 8.03
CA VAL A 432 -2.66 26.45 8.51
C VAL A 432 -2.19 25.73 9.76
N ILE A 433 -2.99 25.81 10.81
CA ILE A 433 -2.83 25.05 12.06
C ILE A 433 -3.96 24.05 12.12
N LYS A 434 -3.64 22.76 12.31
CA LYS A 434 -4.66 21.74 12.34
C LYS A 434 -4.36 20.66 13.37
N GLY A 435 -5.40 20.06 13.92
CA GLY A 435 -5.24 18.99 14.88
C GLY A 435 -6.54 18.30 15.22
N GLY A 436 -6.44 17.11 15.78
CA GLY A 436 -7.62 16.34 16.10
C GLY A 436 -7.35 15.03 16.83
N ILE A 437 -8.45 14.35 17.07
CA ILE A 437 -8.51 13.01 17.65
C ILE A 437 -9.32 12.11 16.71
N ALA A 438 -8.85 10.89 16.47
CA ALA A 438 -9.56 9.88 15.70
C ALA A 438 -9.37 8.50 16.33
N LYS A 439 -10.44 7.72 16.38
CA LYS A 439 -10.37 6.29 16.70
C LYS A 439 -10.42 5.47 15.41
N GLY A 440 -9.70 4.37 15.43
CA GLY A 440 -9.73 3.37 14.37
C GLY A 440 -9.78 1.98 14.94
N PHE A 441 -10.21 1.03 14.14
CA PHE A 441 -10.23 -0.38 14.51
C PHE A 441 -9.88 -1.28 13.32
N ARG A 442 -9.51 -2.52 13.64
CA ARG A 442 -9.37 -3.61 12.68
C ARG A 442 -10.09 -4.85 13.20
N ALA A 443 -11.07 -5.32 12.47
CA ALA A 443 -11.68 -6.60 12.73
C ALA A 443 -10.67 -7.74 12.47
N PRO A 444 -10.68 -8.83 13.26
CA PRO A 444 -9.91 -10.02 12.93
C PRO A 444 -10.27 -10.53 11.54
N THR A 445 -9.31 -11.03 10.78
CA THR A 445 -9.60 -11.66 9.49
C THR A 445 -10.39 -12.96 9.69
N VAL A 446 -11.10 -13.38 8.65
CA VAL A 446 -11.84 -14.66 8.69
C VAL A 446 -10.92 -15.85 8.99
N LYS A 447 -9.64 -15.78 8.59
CA LYS A 447 -8.63 -16.79 8.90
C LYS A 447 -8.12 -16.69 10.34
N GLU A 448 -7.85 -15.49 10.87
CA GLU A 448 -7.40 -15.28 12.25
C GLU A 448 -8.44 -15.78 13.27
N SER A 449 -9.73 -15.67 12.93
CA SER A 449 -10.84 -16.08 13.80
C SER A 449 -11.31 -17.51 13.56
N SER A 450 -10.92 -18.17 12.47
CA SER A 450 -11.39 -19.53 12.16
C SER A 450 -10.82 -20.55 13.13
N PRO A 451 -11.63 -21.27 13.90
CA PRO A 451 -11.14 -22.31 14.80
C PRO A 451 -10.51 -23.50 14.06
N GLY A 452 -10.88 -23.71 12.78
CA GLY A 452 -10.25 -24.69 11.89
C GLY A 452 -8.97 -24.21 11.22
N GLY A 453 -8.58 -22.96 11.46
CA GLY A 453 -7.35 -22.40 10.92
C GLY A 453 -6.13 -23.07 11.53
N ALA A 454 -5.21 -23.59 10.69
CA ALA A 454 -4.01 -24.27 11.12
C ALA A 454 -2.87 -23.99 10.14
N THR A 455 -2.01 -23.07 10.48
CA THR A 455 -0.82 -22.78 9.66
C THR A 455 0.39 -23.40 10.33
N GLU A 456 1.06 -24.33 9.63
CA GLU A 456 2.30 -24.92 10.13
C GLU A 456 3.43 -23.90 10.12
N SER A 457 4.19 -23.82 11.19
CA SER A 457 5.34 -22.95 11.33
C SER A 457 6.59 -23.77 11.65
N GLY A 458 7.65 -23.57 10.87
CA GLY A 458 8.94 -24.23 11.05
C GLY A 458 9.88 -23.55 12.05
N GLY A 459 9.41 -22.69 12.96
CA GLY A 459 10.31 -22.10 13.93
C GLY A 459 9.85 -20.78 14.56
N ASN A 460 9.77 -19.69 13.81
CA ASN A 460 9.51 -18.35 14.40
C ASN A 460 8.15 -18.23 15.11
N GLY A 461 7.08 -18.84 14.56
CA GLY A 461 5.77 -18.87 15.17
C GLY A 461 5.71 -19.70 16.46
N CYS A 462 6.67 -20.60 16.65
CA CYS A 462 6.74 -21.55 17.78
C CYS A 462 7.66 -21.09 18.92
N ASN A 463 8.38 -19.98 18.75
CA ASN A 463 9.40 -19.54 19.71
C ASN A 463 8.87 -19.31 21.14
N GLY A 464 7.61 -18.93 21.29
CA GLY A 464 6.99 -18.75 22.60
C GLY A 464 6.80 -20.04 23.41
N LEU A 465 6.90 -21.21 22.75
CA LEU A 465 6.81 -22.52 23.39
C LEU A 465 8.12 -22.94 24.06
N ARG A 466 9.27 -22.37 23.67
CA ARG A 466 10.61 -22.77 24.15
C ARG A 466 10.84 -22.43 25.61
N GLY A 467 11.59 -23.30 26.32
CA GLY A 467 12.10 -23.03 27.66
C GLY A 467 11.05 -23.16 28.76
N LYS A 468 9.91 -23.79 28.49
CA LYS A 468 8.85 -24.08 29.44
C LYS A 468 8.45 -25.52 29.34
N ILE A 469 7.97 -26.09 30.47
CA ILE A 469 7.29 -27.38 30.50
C ILE A 469 5.81 -27.11 30.23
N TRP A 470 5.22 -27.84 29.31
CA TRP A 470 3.82 -27.76 28.93
C TRP A 470 3.14 -29.08 29.24
N TYR A 471 1.88 -29.04 29.60
CA TYR A 471 1.07 -30.22 29.94
C TYR A 471 -0.05 -30.37 28.91
N ASP A 472 -0.23 -31.58 28.39
CA ASP A 472 -1.39 -31.92 27.53
C ASP A 472 -2.68 -32.08 28.35
N SER A 473 -3.81 -32.37 27.68
CA SER A 473 -5.12 -32.62 28.33
C SER A 473 -5.10 -33.80 29.32
N LYS A 474 -4.14 -34.71 29.17
CA LYS A 474 -3.92 -35.87 30.06
C LYS A 474 -2.87 -35.63 31.15
N GLN A 475 -2.49 -34.36 31.36
CA GLN A 475 -1.45 -33.93 32.31
C GLN A 475 -0.06 -34.54 32.04
N LYS A 476 0.23 -34.93 30.80
CA LYS A 476 1.56 -35.36 30.39
C LYS A 476 2.46 -34.13 30.16
N PRO A 477 3.60 -34.03 30.85
CA PRO A 477 4.56 -32.95 30.61
C PRO A 477 5.37 -33.21 29.35
N ASP A 478 5.64 -32.13 28.58
CA ASP A 478 6.59 -32.11 27.47
C ASP A 478 7.27 -30.74 27.35
N THR A 479 8.40 -30.70 26.67
CA THR A 479 9.16 -29.49 26.45
C THR A 479 9.42 -29.31 24.96
N TYR A 480 9.03 -28.17 24.41
CA TYR A 480 9.29 -27.86 23.01
C TYR A 480 10.79 -27.64 22.77
N THR A 481 11.41 -28.59 22.11
CA THR A 481 12.86 -28.55 21.76
C THR A 481 13.12 -28.01 20.34
N GLY A 482 12.10 -27.93 19.51
CA GLY A 482 12.17 -27.47 18.12
C GLY A 482 11.21 -28.26 17.22
N GLY A 483 11.24 -27.98 15.94
CA GLY A 483 10.35 -28.59 14.95
C GLY A 483 9.18 -27.70 14.57
N SER A 484 8.14 -28.31 14.00
CA SER A 484 6.91 -27.63 13.59
C SER A 484 5.95 -27.40 14.74
N CYS A 485 5.22 -26.31 14.71
CA CYS A 485 4.00 -26.11 15.48
C CYS A 485 2.90 -25.55 14.58
N PHE A 486 1.65 -25.70 15.00
CA PHE A 486 0.49 -25.18 14.29
C PHE A 486 0.01 -23.87 14.93
N MET A 487 -0.08 -22.84 14.11
CA MET A 487 -0.66 -21.55 14.48
C MET A 487 -2.16 -21.59 14.17
N THR A 488 -3.00 -21.59 15.22
CA THR A 488 -4.45 -21.75 15.08
C THR A 488 -5.20 -20.44 15.17
N GLY A 489 -6.38 -20.38 14.55
CA GLY A 489 -7.30 -19.27 14.71
C GLY A 489 -8.02 -19.29 16.06
N ASN A 490 -8.66 -18.17 16.40
CA ASN A 490 -9.39 -18.00 17.65
C ASN A 490 -10.74 -17.30 17.42
N PRO A 491 -11.88 -17.98 17.59
CA PRO A 491 -13.21 -17.37 17.38
C PRO A 491 -13.56 -16.31 18.44
N ASN A 492 -12.81 -16.22 19.53
CA ASN A 492 -13.07 -15.28 20.64
C ASN A 492 -12.23 -13.99 20.52
N LEU A 493 -11.61 -13.74 19.37
CA LEU A 493 -10.86 -12.51 19.15
C LEU A 493 -11.77 -11.28 19.20
N LYS A 494 -11.24 -10.21 19.79
CA LYS A 494 -11.84 -8.87 19.76
C LYS A 494 -11.17 -8.05 18.66
N PRO A 495 -11.85 -7.05 18.09
CA PRO A 495 -11.21 -6.07 17.22
C PRO A 495 -10.02 -5.40 17.90
N GLU A 496 -8.99 -5.11 17.10
CA GLU A 496 -7.89 -4.24 17.50
C GLU A 496 -8.35 -2.79 17.42
N GLU A 497 -7.89 -1.95 18.31
CA GLU A 497 -8.29 -0.54 18.41
C GLU A 497 -7.09 0.40 18.41
N SER A 498 -7.26 1.59 17.85
CA SER A 498 -6.29 2.68 17.99
C SER A 498 -6.97 3.98 18.34
N THR A 499 -6.27 4.85 19.08
CA THR A 499 -6.64 6.24 19.29
C THR A 499 -5.45 7.11 18.92
N ASN A 500 -5.65 8.00 17.96
CA ASN A 500 -4.64 8.93 17.48
C ASN A 500 -4.96 10.35 17.91
N TYR A 501 -3.95 11.06 18.35
CA TYR A 501 -3.95 12.50 18.63
C TYR A 501 -2.90 13.14 17.74
N GLU A 502 -3.26 14.21 17.05
CA GLU A 502 -2.26 14.94 16.25
C GLU A 502 -2.49 16.46 16.29
N ILE A 503 -1.39 17.17 16.13
CA ILE A 503 -1.37 18.61 15.90
C ILE A 503 -0.26 18.94 14.91
N GLY A 504 -0.59 19.79 13.95
CA GLY A 504 0.35 20.19 12.89
C GLY A 504 0.24 21.66 12.55
N VAL A 505 1.32 22.20 12.03
CA VAL A 505 1.39 23.51 11.43
C VAL A 505 2.00 23.40 10.04
N ASN A 506 1.40 24.07 9.06
CA ASN A 506 1.87 24.13 7.70
C ASN A 506 1.93 25.59 7.26
N TYR A 507 3.05 25.98 6.67
CA TYR A 507 3.26 27.27 6.04
C TYR A 507 3.62 27.07 4.57
N THR A 508 2.96 27.81 3.68
CA THR A 508 3.24 27.75 2.24
C THR A 508 3.29 29.17 1.68
N GLY A 509 4.47 29.71 1.51
CA GLY A 509 4.66 31.06 0.98
C GLY A 509 6.02 31.22 0.33
N PHE A 510 6.16 32.17 -0.58
CA PHE A 510 7.44 32.48 -1.28
C PHE A 510 8.09 31.24 -1.95
N GLY A 511 7.28 30.31 -2.48
CA GLY A 511 7.77 29.06 -3.09
C GLY A 511 8.25 28.02 -2.07
N THR A 512 8.14 28.29 -0.76
CA THR A 512 8.58 27.43 0.34
C THR A 512 7.38 26.74 0.97
N ASP A 513 7.49 25.42 1.25
CA ASP A 513 6.52 24.65 2.01
C ASP A 513 7.21 24.14 3.30
N LEU A 514 6.69 24.55 4.45
CA LEU A 514 7.14 24.09 5.76
C LEU A 514 5.99 23.37 6.45
N GLY A 515 6.26 22.20 6.97
CA GLY A 515 5.28 21.42 7.73
C GLY A 515 5.91 20.77 8.94
N LEU A 516 5.23 20.82 10.07
CA LEU A 516 5.59 20.09 11.28
C LEU A 516 4.33 19.51 11.89
N THR A 517 4.30 18.18 12.07
CA THR A 517 3.20 17.48 12.71
C THR A 517 3.73 16.63 13.86
N PHE A 518 3.16 16.78 15.02
CA PHE A 518 3.30 15.87 16.14
C PHE A 518 2.15 14.88 16.12
N PHE A 519 2.43 13.59 16.31
CA PHE A 519 1.42 12.54 16.43
C PHE A 519 1.68 11.63 17.63
N HIS A 520 0.60 11.12 18.18
CA HIS A 520 0.61 10.10 19.24
C HIS A 520 -0.52 9.12 19.00
N THR A 521 -0.21 7.83 18.91
CA THR A 521 -1.20 6.76 18.67
C THR A 521 -1.02 5.67 19.71
N ASP A 522 -2.09 5.38 20.43
CA ASP A 522 -2.23 4.24 21.35
C ASP A 522 -2.94 3.10 20.66
N PHE A 523 -2.44 1.89 20.84
CA PHE A 523 -3.02 0.64 20.34
C PHE A 523 -3.41 -0.28 21.45
N LYS A 524 -4.55 -0.96 21.30
CA LYS A 524 -5.07 -1.96 22.23
C LYS A 524 -5.46 -3.23 21.50
N ASN A 525 -5.48 -4.33 22.24
CA ASN A 525 -5.98 -5.63 21.75
C ASN A 525 -5.24 -6.16 20.52
N LYS A 526 -3.96 -5.81 20.32
CA LYS A 526 -3.22 -6.29 19.16
C LYS A 526 -3.23 -7.80 19.08
N ILE A 527 -3.62 -8.33 17.93
CA ILE A 527 -3.68 -9.78 17.67
C ILE A 527 -2.27 -10.29 17.39
N THR A 528 -1.86 -11.31 18.11
CA THR A 528 -0.58 -11.99 17.93
C THR A 528 -0.67 -13.44 18.37
N TYR A 529 0.29 -14.27 17.95
CA TYR A 529 0.33 -15.68 18.36
C TYR A 529 0.84 -15.83 19.79
N SER A 530 0.02 -16.49 20.60
CA SER A 530 0.34 -16.90 21.96
C SER A 530 0.57 -18.41 22.03
N PRO A 531 1.56 -18.90 22.80
CA PRO A 531 1.77 -20.33 22.96
C PRO A 531 0.60 -20.98 23.73
N LEU A 532 0.13 -22.13 23.23
CA LEU A 532 -0.89 -22.94 23.89
C LEU A 532 -0.30 -24.16 24.61
N GLY A 533 0.73 -24.80 24.02
CA GLY A 533 1.31 -26.03 24.50
C GLY A 533 1.26 -27.17 23.48
N HIS A 534 1.03 -28.41 23.92
CA HIS A 534 0.96 -29.56 23.04
C HIS A 534 -0.27 -30.42 23.33
N GLU A 535 -0.74 -31.15 22.33
CA GLU A 535 -1.75 -32.19 22.43
C GLU A 535 -1.39 -33.33 21.49
N GLY A 536 -1.33 -34.56 22.02
CA GLY A 536 -0.97 -35.76 21.24
C GLY A 536 0.40 -35.70 20.55
N GLY A 537 1.37 -34.94 21.11
CA GLY A 537 2.69 -34.71 20.52
C GLY A 537 2.74 -33.62 19.44
N ILE A 538 1.62 -32.95 19.19
CA ILE A 538 1.52 -31.80 18.23
C ILE A 538 1.56 -30.51 19.05
N TRP A 539 2.36 -29.54 18.60
CA TRP A 539 2.54 -28.26 19.28
C TRP A 539 1.68 -27.17 18.66
N PHE A 540 1.12 -26.29 19.50
CA PHE A 540 0.15 -25.28 19.11
C PHE A 540 0.49 -23.90 19.66
N THR A 541 0.23 -22.90 18.83
CA THR A 541 0.07 -21.50 19.21
C THR A 541 -1.27 -21.00 18.67
N ARG A 542 -1.84 -19.96 19.26
CA ARG A 542 -3.15 -19.40 18.87
C ARG A 542 -3.12 -17.89 18.80
N ASN A 543 -3.89 -17.32 17.89
CA ASN A 543 -4.13 -15.88 17.86
C ASN A 543 -4.84 -15.42 19.14
N GLU A 544 -4.31 -14.37 19.77
CA GLU A 544 -4.89 -13.77 20.97
C GLU A 544 -4.69 -12.26 20.99
N ASN A 545 -5.60 -11.55 21.69
CA ASN A 545 -5.51 -10.11 21.91
C ASN A 545 -4.66 -9.86 23.16
N ILE A 546 -3.35 -9.73 23.03
CA ILE A 546 -2.44 -9.70 24.18
C ILE A 546 -1.47 -8.53 24.22
N GLN A 547 -1.55 -7.59 23.25
CA GLN A 547 -0.54 -6.53 23.18
C GLN A 547 -1.16 -5.16 23.08
N ASN A 548 -0.57 -4.23 23.87
CA ASN A 548 -0.75 -2.79 23.73
C ASN A 548 0.53 -2.20 23.17
N ALA A 549 0.40 -1.21 22.32
CA ALA A 549 1.55 -0.55 21.70
C ALA A 549 1.31 0.95 21.60
N VAL A 550 2.41 1.72 21.54
CA VAL A 550 2.37 3.16 21.36
C VAL A 550 3.35 3.58 20.28
N THR A 551 2.90 4.48 19.41
CA THR A 551 3.78 5.24 18.53
C THR A 551 3.59 6.73 18.78
N ARG A 552 4.70 7.48 18.84
CA ARG A 552 4.73 8.94 19.02
C ARG A 552 5.90 9.50 18.24
N GLY A 553 5.68 10.58 17.52
CA GLY A 553 6.75 11.14 16.71
C GLY A 553 6.44 12.52 16.14
N LEU A 554 7.38 12.96 15.32
CA LEU A 554 7.34 14.19 14.55
C LEU A 554 7.48 13.84 13.07
N GLU A 555 6.67 14.47 12.24
CA GLU A 555 6.80 14.50 10.79
C GLU A 555 7.12 15.93 10.38
N MET A 556 8.11 16.08 9.50
CA MET A 556 8.59 17.36 9.03
C MET A 556 8.61 17.38 7.50
N VAL A 557 8.27 18.52 6.92
CA VAL A 557 8.42 18.84 5.49
C VAL A 557 9.12 20.19 5.40
N VAL A 558 10.14 20.27 4.53
CA VAL A 558 10.91 21.52 4.30
C VAL A 558 11.27 21.54 2.82
N ASN A 559 10.49 22.24 2.02
CA ASN A 559 10.72 22.37 0.58
C ASN A 559 10.92 23.86 0.26
N PHE A 560 11.96 24.18 -0.50
CA PHE A 560 12.22 25.56 -0.88
C PHE A 560 12.99 25.65 -2.20
N PRO A 561 12.83 26.74 -2.95
CA PRO A 561 13.66 27.03 -4.12
C PRO A 561 15.05 27.46 -3.64
N VAL A 562 16.10 26.80 -4.14
CA VAL A 562 17.51 27.23 -3.96
C VAL A 562 17.88 28.25 -5.04
N LEU A 563 17.40 28.02 -6.25
CA LEU A 563 17.46 28.88 -7.42
C LEU A 563 16.11 28.79 -8.14
N ASP A 564 15.83 29.66 -9.10
CA ASP A 564 14.59 29.62 -9.88
C ASP A 564 14.37 28.25 -10.53
N ASN A 565 15.45 27.59 -10.97
CA ASN A 565 15.44 26.30 -11.62
C ASN A 565 15.96 25.13 -10.75
N LEU A 566 16.17 25.35 -9.44
CA LEU A 566 16.65 24.34 -8.48
C LEU A 566 15.82 24.36 -7.22
N LYS A 567 15.08 23.28 -6.96
CA LYS A 567 14.28 23.08 -5.75
C LYS A 567 14.90 22.02 -4.85
N TRP A 568 14.88 22.25 -3.54
CA TRP A 568 15.29 21.26 -2.55
C TRP A 568 14.10 20.82 -1.72
N ASN A 569 13.70 19.56 -1.90
CA ASN A 569 12.56 18.95 -1.23
C ASN A 569 13.06 18.00 -0.14
N ASN A 570 12.59 18.20 1.08
CA ASN A 570 13.00 17.41 2.21
C ASN A 570 11.81 16.99 3.06
N ASN A 571 11.84 15.78 3.56
CA ASN A 571 10.95 15.37 4.63
C ASN A 571 11.66 14.44 5.61
N ALA A 572 11.18 14.42 6.84
CA ALA A 572 11.71 13.57 7.88
C ALA A 572 10.61 13.05 8.80
N THR A 573 10.84 11.87 9.35
CA THR A 573 10.02 11.27 10.41
C THR A 573 10.94 10.86 11.56
N TYR A 574 10.67 11.36 12.75
CA TYR A 574 11.40 11.03 13.95
C TYR A 574 10.49 10.43 15.02
N PHE A 575 10.72 9.18 15.39
CA PHE A 575 9.97 8.52 16.46
C PHE A 575 10.56 8.85 17.83
N LEU A 576 9.79 9.54 18.65
CA LEU A 576 10.06 9.77 20.05
C LEU A 576 9.86 8.48 20.87
N LYS A 577 8.79 7.73 20.53
CA LYS A 577 8.44 6.44 21.13
C LYS A 577 7.81 5.53 20.07
N ALA A 578 8.25 4.26 20.02
CA ALA A 578 7.66 3.21 19.20
C ALA A 578 7.89 1.88 19.94
N LYS A 579 6.96 1.52 20.82
CA LYS A 579 7.14 0.41 21.76
C LYS A 579 5.87 -0.43 21.92
N ASN A 580 6.07 -1.70 22.20
CA ASN A 580 5.09 -2.54 22.83
C ASN A 580 5.07 -2.20 24.34
N GLU A 581 3.93 -1.78 24.86
CA GLU A 581 3.80 -1.32 26.24
C GLU A 581 3.87 -2.47 27.25
N ASP A 582 3.41 -3.66 26.89
CA ASP A 582 3.37 -4.82 27.79
C ASP A 582 4.76 -5.43 27.99
N THR A 583 5.60 -5.39 26.96
CA THR A 583 6.95 -6.00 27.00
C THR A 583 8.08 -4.98 27.09
N GLY A 584 7.79 -3.69 26.82
CA GLY A 584 8.80 -2.64 26.70
C GLY A 584 9.67 -2.72 25.44
N ALA A 585 9.45 -3.74 24.60
CA ALA A 585 10.23 -3.96 23.38
C ALA A 585 9.95 -2.88 22.33
N THR A 586 10.99 -2.47 21.59
CA THR A 586 10.84 -1.55 20.46
C THR A 586 10.06 -2.24 19.32
N LEU A 587 9.18 -1.50 18.67
CA LEU A 587 8.47 -2.01 17.50
C LEU A 587 9.46 -2.34 16.38
N LEU A 588 9.29 -3.53 15.80
CA LEU A 588 10.20 -4.07 14.79
C LEU A 588 10.10 -3.29 13.48
N THR A 589 11.22 -3.23 12.78
CA THR A 589 11.35 -2.63 11.44
C THR A 589 10.89 -1.17 11.35
N THR A 590 10.89 -0.46 12.49
CA THR A 590 10.59 0.98 12.56
C THR A 590 11.89 1.73 12.80
N SER A 591 12.32 2.51 11.80
CA SER A 591 13.50 3.37 11.94
C SER A 591 13.20 4.53 12.87
N LYS A 592 14.10 4.80 13.82
CA LYS A 592 13.94 5.96 14.73
C LYS A 592 13.94 7.28 13.98
N LEU A 593 14.70 7.39 12.89
CA LEU A 593 14.79 8.56 12.03
C LEU A 593 14.82 8.11 10.58
N THR A 594 13.89 8.62 9.79
CA THR A 594 13.89 8.51 8.33
C THR A 594 13.97 9.92 7.76
N VAL A 595 14.87 10.15 6.80
CA VAL A 595 14.98 11.42 6.08
C VAL A 595 15.01 11.13 4.60
N ASN A 596 14.16 11.83 3.85
CA ASN A 596 14.20 11.88 2.41
C ASN A 596 14.58 13.28 1.97
N SER A 597 15.54 13.39 1.06
CA SER A 597 16.05 14.65 0.54
C SER A 597 16.23 14.54 -0.96
N ALA A 598 15.71 15.48 -1.73
CA ALA A 598 15.79 15.48 -3.19
C ALA A 598 16.09 16.89 -3.71
N LEU A 599 17.13 17.01 -4.51
CA LEU A 599 17.44 18.17 -5.32
C LEU A 599 16.87 17.97 -6.72
N ASN A 600 15.91 18.82 -7.11
CA ASN A 600 15.29 18.83 -8.44
C ASN A 600 15.81 20.02 -9.21
N TRP A 601 16.60 19.76 -10.25
CA TRP A 601 17.24 20.76 -11.07
C TRP A 601 16.70 20.71 -12.51
N GLN A 602 16.26 21.86 -13.00
CA GLN A 602 15.77 22.05 -14.38
C GLN A 602 16.74 23.00 -15.13
N PRO A 603 17.89 22.48 -15.61
CA PRO A 603 18.90 23.33 -16.25
C PRO A 603 18.41 24.02 -17.52
N ILE A 604 17.49 23.37 -18.25
CA ILE A 604 16.77 23.87 -19.42
C ILE A 604 15.33 23.32 -19.38
N ASP A 605 14.39 23.99 -20.01
CA ASP A 605 12.95 23.61 -19.95
C ASP A 605 12.66 22.13 -20.19
N PRO A 606 13.22 21.45 -21.20
CA PRO A 606 12.89 20.06 -21.46
C PRO A 606 13.62 19.06 -20.56
N LEU A 607 14.59 19.48 -19.73
CA LEU A 607 15.42 18.58 -18.92
C LEU A 607 15.18 18.77 -17.42
N ASN A 608 14.75 17.72 -16.76
CA ASN A 608 14.70 17.64 -15.29
C ASN A 608 15.72 16.61 -14.79
N VAL A 609 16.49 16.96 -13.76
CA VAL A 609 17.46 16.08 -13.08
C VAL A 609 17.14 16.05 -11.60
N GLU A 610 16.93 14.87 -11.04
CA GLU A 610 16.72 14.65 -9.61
C GLU A 610 17.88 13.85 -9.01
N LEU A 611 18.53 14.42 -7.99
CA LEU A 611 19.42 13.71 -7.10
C LEU A 611 18.69 13.52 -5.76
N SER A 612 18.37 12.28 -5.40
CA SER A 612 17.65 11.98 -4.18
C SER A 612 18.44 11.06 -3.25
N ALA A 613 18.24 11.25 -1.95
CA ALA A 613 18.84 10.45 -0.88
C ALA A 613 17.79 10.10 0.17
N GLN A 614 17.71 8.82 0.53
CA GLN A 614 16.92 8.32 1.63
C GLN A 614 17.84 7.79 2.74
N TYR A 615 17.78 8.41 3.90
CA TYR A 615 18.44 7.93 5.11
C TYR A 615 17.50 7.16 6.00
N LEU A 616 17.86 5.94 6.35
CA LEU A 616 17.18 5.09 7.32
C LEU A 616 18.09 4.88 8.52
N GLY A 617 17.63 5.32 9.69
CA GLY A 617 18.33 5.15 10.97
C GLY A 617 18.34 3.69 11.45
N LYS A 618 18.79 3.48 12.68
CA LYS A 618 18.78 2.14 13.30
C LYS A 618 17.38 1.55 13.35
N GLN A 619 17.28 0.25 13.05
CA GLN A 619 16.03 -0.54 13.10
C GLN A 619 16.28 -1.85 13.82
N TYR A 620 15.34 -2.28 14.67
CA TYR A 620 15.39 -3.60 15.27
C TYR A 620 14.70 -4.61 14.35
N LEU A 621 15.30 -5.76 14.13
CA LEU A 621 14.82 -6.83 13.26
C LEU A 621 14.22 -7.98 14.08
N THR A 622 14.63 -8.12 15.33
CA THR A 622 14.08 -9.09 16.26
C THR A 622 13.88 -8.43 17.63
N ASP A 623 12.80 -8.78 18.31
CA ASP A 623 12.49 -8.37 19.66
C ASP A 623 13.00 -9.37 20.71
N LYS A 624 13.62 -10.46 20.26
CA LYS A 624 13.92 -11.63 21.08
C LYS A 624 15.40 -11.76 21.29
N SER A 625 15.75 -11.90 22.52
CA SER A 625 17.02 -12.34 23.09
C SER A 625 17.84 -11.23 23.75
N ALA A 626 18.79 -11.66 24.55
CA ALA A 626 19.81 -10.81 25.17
C ALA A 626 20.61 -9.96 24.15
N THR A 627 20.55 -10.32 22.86
CA THR A 627 21.20 -9.59 21.76
C THR A 627 20.20 -9.43 20.60
N PRO A 628 19.39 -8.35 20.58
CA PRO A 628 18.47 -8.09 19.47
C PRO A 628 19.24 -7.82 18.18
N THR A 629 18.86 -8.48 17.10
CA THR A 629 19.44 -8.20 15.77
C THR A 629 19.01 -6.80 15.33
N MET A 630 19.97 -6.01 14.89
CA MET A 630 19.76 -4.60 14.55
C MET A 630 20.38 -4.28 13.19
N GLN A 631 19.60 -3.69 12.31
CA GLN A 631 20.10 -3.11 11.07
C GLN A 631 20.78 -1.78 11.35
N LYS A 632 22.00 -1.61 10.81
CA LYS A 632 22.76 -0.36 10.93
C LYS A 632 22.14 0.74 10.08
N PRO A 633 22.30 2.01 10.46
CA PRO A 633 21.89 3.13 9.61
C PRO A 633 22.52 3.06 8.24
N HIS A 634 21.74 3.48 7.23
CA HIS A 634 22.24 3.52 5.85
C HIS A 634 21.52 4.59 5.04
N THR A 635 22.17 4.96 3.93
CA THR A 635 21.62 5.92 2.96
C THR A 635 21.59 5.25 1.59
N ILE A 636 20.51 5.42 0.88
CA ILE A 636 20.36 5.07 -0.53
C ILE A 636 20.32 6.38 -1.32
N VAL A 637 21.14 6.48 -2.36
CA VAL A 637 21.20 7.66 -3.24
C VAL A 637 20.76 7.24 -4.64
N ASN A 638 19.89 8.04 -5.26
CA ASN A 638 19.45 7.81 -6.62
C ASN A 638 19.70 9.06 -7.47
N LEU A 639 19.94 8.84 -8.75
CA LEU A 639 20.02 9.90 -9.76
C LEU A 639 19.04 9.56 -10.88
N ALA A 640 18.16 10.47 -11.20
CA ALA A 640 17.20 10.33 -12.30
C ALA A 640 17.24 11.57 -13.19
N SER A 641 17.05 11.39 -14.48
CA SER A 641 16.85 12.47 -15.43
C SER A 641 15.72 12.15 -16.39
N ASN A 642 14.97 13.17 -16.75
CA ASN A 642 13.88 13.12 -17.71
C ASN A 642 14.11 14.21 -18.74
N TYR A 643 14.06 13.84 -20.01
CA TYR A 643 14.20 14.76 -21.11
C TYR A 643 12.96 14.69 -22.02
N GLN A 644 12.24 15.77 -22.10
CA GLN A 644 11.10 15.92 -22.99
C GLN A 644 11.61 16.24 -24.41
N VAL A 645 11.70 15.22 -25.26
CA VAL A 645 12.18 15.35 -26.64
C VAL A 645 11.23 16.23 -27.45
N ASN A 646 9.93 16.09 -27.23
CA ASN A 646 8.83 16.89 -27.75
C ASN A 646 7.57 16.64 -26.91
N ASP A 647 6.45 17.25 -27.28
CA ASP A 647 5.16 17.14 -26.53
C ASP A 647 4.65 15.70 -26.40
N LYS A 648 5.10 14.79 -27.27
CA LYS A 648 4.66 13.39 -27.31
C LYS A 648 5.68 12.41 -26.73
N LEU A 649 6.96 12.74 -26.70
CA LEU A 649 8.02 11.81 -26.31
C LEU A 649 8.84 12.35 -25.15
N THR A 650 8.82 11.64 -24.05
CA THR A 650 9.72 11.82 -22.91
C THR A 650 10.63 10.61 -22.77
N VAL A 651 11.93 10.83 -22.69
CA VAL A 651 12.93 9.80 -22.38
C VAL A 651 13.47 10.01 -20.98
N ARG A 652 13.83 8.93 -20.32
CA ARG A 652 14.35 8.96 -18.96
C ARG A 652 15.54 8.02 -18.79
N GLY A 653 16.41 8.36 -17.83
CA GLY A 653 17.54 7.50 -17.50
C GLY A 653 18.18 7.89 -16.19
N GLY A 654 18.90 6.98 -15.58
CA GLY A 654 19.54 7.24 -14.31
C GLY A 654 20.07 6.00 -13.61
N PHE A 655 20.33 6.18 -12.32
CA PHE A 655 20.85 5.11 -11.45
C PHE A 655 20.02 5.03 -10.17
N THR A 656 19.62 3.85 -9.80
CA THR A 656 19.14 3.56 -8.44
C THR A 656 20.28 2.99 -7.61
N ASN A 657 20.29 3.33 -6.31
CA ASN A 657 21.38 2.99 -5.40
C ASN A 657 22.77 3.36 -5.98
N LEU A 658 22.93 4.62 -6.38
CA LEU A 658 24.10 5.15 -7.09
C LEU A 658 25.45 4.81 -6.41
N ILE A 659 25.47 4.71 -5.08
CA ILE A 659 26.66 4.38 -4.28
C ILE A 659 26.83 2.90 -4.01
N ASP A 660 25.99 2.06 -4.64
CA ASP A 660 25.97 0.60 -4.49
C ASP A 660 25.94 0.13 -3.02
N LYS A 661 25.07 0.74 -2.23
CA LYS A 661 24.91 0.35 -0.82
C LYS A 661 24.46 -1.10 -0.73
N LYS A 662 25.25 -1.92 -0.04
CA LYS A 662 24.90 -3.29 0.35
C LYS A 662 24.38 -3.30 1.77
N LEU A 663 23.29 -4.01 2.01
CA LEU A 663 22.89 -4.41 3.35
C LEU A 663 23.45 -5.81 3.65
N SER A 664 23.75 -6.06 4.91
CA SER A 664 24.30 -7.36 5.33
C SER A 664 23.25 -8.45 5.27
N ASN A 665 23.67 -9.65 4.95
CA ASN A 665 22.82 -10.79 4.64
C ASN A 665 21.96 -11.29 5.79
N GLY A 666 20.73 -11.65 5.50
CA GLY A 666 19.89 -12.54 6.31
C GLY A 666 19.18 -11.93 7.52
N ALA A 667 19.49 -10.68 7.88
CA ALA A 667 18.93 -10.02 9.06
C ALA A 667 18.35 -8.64 8.75
N ASP A 668 18.16 -8.29 7.48
CA ASP A 668 17.76 -6.95 7.09
C ASP A 668 16.23 -6.80 7.07
N ALA A 669 15.73 -5.68 7.57
CA ALA A 669 14.31 -5.37 7.61
C ALA A 669 13.70 -5.21 6.22
N TYR A 670 14.52 -4.75 5.27
CA TYR A 670 14.16 -4.56 3.87
C TYR A 670 15.31 -4.99 2.98
N PHE A 671 14.96 -5.51 1.82
CA PHE A 671 15.92 -5.81 0.78
C PHE A 671 16.23 -4.51 0.02
N VAL A 672 17.53 -4.20 -0.14
CA VAL A 672 17.98 -3.10 -0.99
C VAL A 672 18.69 -3.69 -2.18
N GLU A 673 18.16 -3.44 -3.34
CA GLU A 673 18.78 -3.87 -4.59
C GLU A 673 20.12 -3.14 -4.82
N ARG A 674 21.07 -3.83 -5.42
CA ARG A 674 22.38 -3.27 -5.79
C ARG A 674 22.18 -2.12 -6.78
N GLN A 675 23.28 -1.41 -7.09
CA GLN A 675 23.25 -0.36 -8.10
C GLN A 675 22.69 -0.88 -9.43
N LYS A 676 21.74 -0.15 -9.99
CA LYS A 676 21.15 -0.39 -11.30
C LYS A 676 21.17 0.86 -12.16
N VAL A 677 21.41 0.70 -13.44
CA VAL A 677 21.09 1.70 -14.45
C VAL A 677 19.70 1.44 -14.99
N PHE A 678 18.95 2.47 -15.27
CA PHE A 678 17.67 2.39 -15.97
C PHE A 678 17.63 3.33 -17.17
N VAL A 679 16.87 2.92 -18.15
CA VAL A 679 16.48 3.72 -19.31
C VAL A 679 15.01 3.50 -19.60
N GLY A 680 14.30 4.53 -20.03
CA GLY A 680 12.88 4.41 -20.36
C GLY A 680 12.39 5.50 -21.30
N ALA A 681 11.22 5.29 -21.84
CA ALA A 681 10.53 6.24 -22.68
C ALA A 681 9.03 6.16 -22.47
N THR A 682 8.36 7.30 -22.59
CA THR A 682 6.89 7.40 -22.67
C THR A 682 6.54 8.17 -23.94
N PHE A 683 5.72 7.54 -24.76
CA PHE A 683 5.15 8.16 -25.95
C PHE A 683 3.66 8.46 -25.70
N LYS A 684 3.25 9.72 -25.89
CA LYS A 684 1.86 10.21 -25.76
C LYS A 684 1.29 10.44 -27.17
N PHE A 685 0.03 10.08 -27.40
CA PHE A 685 -0.63 10.25 -28.70
C PHE A 685 -2.05 10.77 -28.56
#